data_fa894d72d2b5c06f7f9a115c948f2557
#
_entry.id   fa894d72d2b5c06f7f9a115c948f2557
#
_cell.length_a   1.000
_cell.length_b   1.000
_cell.length_c   1.000
_cell.angle_alpha   90.00
_cell.angle_beta   90.00
_cell.angle_gamma   90.00
#
_symmetry.space_group_name_H-M   'P 1'
#
loop_
_entity.id
_entity.type
_entity.pdbx_description
1 polymer ?
#
loop_
_entity_poly.entity_id
_entity_poly.type
_entity_poly.pdbx_seq_one_letter_code
_entity_poly.pdbx_strand_id
1 'polypeptide(L)'
;MLQKAILTILLSLLTLSGVFAQQGLTDLELKDLFDEPYLPGVRPVFSNFSADVSKIYFSWNDSAYTDMSTYEVDLGGRNLKKANRDVVLNYSLNYDNSYIVYTKNNNLIISDPDFENKRILVESKSGVSNPAWSPDGTMISFQQSGEIWITSIEKPYLMQVTNNENHSPSFYTEGWFGNERLLLQSTDHTRSRTIYFPDYLGDFVTPGSTTRGIPKTTFAVADLESGTIDTLISDRNRSSTSASPSGRYLAIDYADPALKHRKIKIFDFEENAMNIVFEDSTDGWLHGTNIDFNPVQDILMIQSEKDGWNHIYTVHADGTNLQQQTAGDFEVPWAEWLDPFTILYASTEEDPGVRHLYTYNIRNNNRRQLTERPVYRYQFNLSPDKRYIVYAKTYFNVPYDLFRLNLERPDLEVQLTKSVPERFNEIDWQQEEYIRFQGRDGETELSMSVLYPPGFDRSREYPVVVFFHGAGSLQNVYKGWSNNYWREYMFHQFLTLHGYVVVEVDFRHSTGYGRKFREDVTNWMGKYETEDTVDGLDWLHEHVGGLDLNRVGSYGGSYGGFMALYATSAEPERFHAAAALRAVTNWRNYYYANPWYTKPRLGTPEENPDHYDRSSPLTFASEMKHPVLILHGLIDDNVGFQDAVQYIEKLIQAGNADFEMMMYPSERHSFTEPTAWYDEYRRIFEFFEKYLKD
;
A
#
# COMPACT_ATOMS: atom_id res chain seq x y z
N MET A 1 67.61 -8.65 17.31
CA MET A 1 67.35 -8.00 16.03
C MET A 1 66.02 -8.51 15.39
N LEU A 2 65.68 -9.78 15.53
CA LEU A 2 64.45 -10.33 14.94
C LEU A 2 63.16 -9.78 15.59
N GLN A 3 63.13 -9.52 16.89
CA GLN A 3 61.90 -8.98 17.56
C GLN A 3 61.64 -7.51 17.25
N LYS A 4 62.67 -6.70 16.92
CA LYS A 4 62.41 -5.31 16.45
C LYS A 4 61.98 -5.22 15.02
N ALA A 5 62.34 -6.19 14.17
CA ALA A 5 61.86 -6.24 12.78
C ALA A 5 60.38 -6.67 12.69
N ILE A 6 59.91 -7.58 13.54
CA ILE A 6 58.52 -8.01 13.61
C ILE A 6 57.62 -6.91 14.17
N LEU A 7 58.04 -6.11 15.11
CA LEU A 7 57.26 -5.00 15.65
C LEU A 7 57.14 -3.84 14.66
N THR A 8 58.15 -3.61 13.81
CA THR A 8 58.13 -2.57 12.78
C THR A 8 57.26 -2.98 11.60
N ILE A 9 57.17 -4.27 11.26
CA ILE A 9 56.29 -4.79 10.21
C ILE A 9 54.86 -4.85 10.70
N LEU A 10 54.59 -5.15 11.97
CA LEU A 10 53.24 -5.06 12.58
C LEU A 10 52.76 -3.61 12.73
N LEU A 11 53.62 -2.64 13.03
CA LEU A 11 53.22 -1.23 13.02
C LEU A 11 53.03 -0.66 11.60
N SER A 12 53.75 -1.14 10.57
CA SER A 12 53.57 -0.71 9.19
C SER A 12 52.32 -1.38 8.54
N LEU A 13 51.89 -2.55 9.01
CA LEU A 13 50.62 -3.17 8.62
C LEU A 13 49.42 -2.55 9.32
N LEU A 14 49.61 -1.97 10.53
CA LEU A 14 48.57 -1.20 11.22
C LEU A 14 48.40 0.24 10.67
N THR A 15 49.39 0.76 9.95
CA THR A 15 49.29 2.09 9.31
C THR A 15 48.88 2.03 7.81
N LEU A 16 48.79 0.84 7.21
CA LEU A 16 48.25 0.65 5.86
C LEU A 16 46.81 0.16 5.81
N SER A 17 46.21 -0.15 6.95
CA SER A 17 44.77 -0.44 7.06
C SER A 17 43.96 0.78 7.49
N GLY A 18 44.50 1.97 7.41
CA GLY A 18 43.91 3.20 7.93
C GLY A 18 43.74 4.32 6.92
N VAL A 19 43.58 4.06 5.63
CA VAL A 19 43.16 5.08 4.66
C VAL A 19 42.35 4.40 3.55
N PHE A 20 41.35 3.61 3.86
CA PHE A 20 40.10 3.73 3.16
C PHE A 20 39.33 4.73 4.00
N ALA A 21 39.35 6.00 3.58
CA ALA A 21 38.43 7.00 4.07
C ALA A 21 37.02 6.39 3.89
N GLN A 22 36.31 6.16 5.00
CA GLN A 22 34.87 6.11 4.95
C GLN A 22 34.47 7.33 4.10
N GLN A 23 33.99 7.11 2.90
CA GLN A 23 33.21 8.11 2.17
C GLN A 23 31.95 8.26 3.03
N GLY A 24 32.01 9.21 3.95
CA GLY A 24 30.90 9.49 4.84
C GLY A 24 29.75 10.08 4.02
N LEU A 25 28.58 10.12 4.58
CA LEU A 25 27.41 10.84 4.11
C LEU A 25 27.74 12.26 3.57
N THR A 26 28.82 12.87 4.01
CA THR A 26 29.30 14.21 3.64
C THR A 26 29.47 14.45 2.14
N ASP A 27 29.56 13.39 1.32
CA ASP A 27 29.72 13.48 -0.13
C ASP A 27 28.40 13.24 -0.89
N LEU A 28 27.25 13.11 -0.18
CA LEU A 28 25.94 12.91 -0.80
C LEU A 28 25.35 14.25 -1.23
N GLU A 29 25.19 14.44 -2.54
CA GLU A 29 24.48 15.59 -3.08
C GLU A 29 22.97 15.33 -3.14
N LEU A 30 22.15 16.37 -2.95
CA LEU A 30 20.70 16.24 -3.03
C LEU A 30 20.23 15.60 -4.35
N LYS A 31 20.92 15.88 -5.44
CA LYS A 31 20.61 15.33 -6.76
C LYS A 31 20.78 13.81 -6.83
N ASP A 32 21.74 13.25 -6.11
CA ASP A 32 21.98 11.79 -6.07
C ASP A 32 20.78 11.00 -5.55
N LEU A 33 19.89 11.65 -4.77
CA LEU A 33 18.71 11.01 -4.21
C LEU A 33 17.60 10.74 -5.23
N PHE A 34 17.60 11.46 -6.35
CA PHE A 34 16.48 11.47 -7.31
C PHE A 34 16.87 11.02 -8.71
N ASP A 35 18.14 11.10 -9.07
CA ASP A 35 18.62 10.72 -10.40
C ASP A 35 18.66 9.19 -10.59
N GLU A 36 18.43 8.76 -11.84
CA GLU A 36 18.71 7.38 -12.26
C GLU A 36 20.20 7.24 -12.67
N PRO A 37 20.83 6.10 -12.38
CA PRO A 37 20.30 4.92 -11.68
C PRO A 37 20.03 5.19 -10.20
N TYR A 38 18.88 4.80 -9.72
CA TYR A 38 18.47 5.09 -8.34
C TYR A 38 19.42 4.53 -7.30
N LEU A 39 19.80 5.36 -6.36
CA LEU A 39 20.76 5.05 -5.30
C LEU A 39 20.38 3.80 -4.46
N PRO A 40 19.11 3.64 -3.99
CA PRO A 40 18.70 2.44 -3.25
C PRO A 40 18.40 1.24 -4.17
N GLY A 41 18.59 1.37 -5.48
CA GLY A 41 18.16 0.38 -6.45
C GLY A 41 16.65 0.42 -6.72
N VAL A 42 16.18 -0.51 -7.55
CA VAL A 42 14.77 -0.70 -7.83
C VAL A 42 14.30 -1.98 -7.18
N ARG A 43 13.22 -1.87 -6.40
CA ARG A 43 12.64 -3.01 -5.69
C ARG A 43 12.14 -4.09 -6.64
N PRO A 44 12.58 -5.35 -6.48
CA PRO A 44 11.98 -6.47 -7.20
C PRO A 44 10.54 -6.73 -6.72
N VAL A 45 9.63 -6.93 -7.66
CA VAL A 45 8.21 -7.18 -7.38
C VAL A 45 7.86 -8.60 -7.80
N PHE A 46 7.45 -9.43 -6.84
CA PHE A 46 7.00 -10.79 -7.10
C PHE A 46 5.90 -10.82 -8.16
N SER A 47 5.97 -11.82 -9.03
CA SER A 47 4.98 -12.00 -10.09
C SER A 47 4.30 -13.36 -9.98
N ASN A 48 5.06 -14.46 -10.02
CA ASN A 48 4.49 -15.81 -9.93
C ASN A 48 5.56 -16.86 -9.58
N PHE A 49 5.10 -18.05 -9.19
CA PHE A 49 5.91 -19.26 -9.21
C PHE A 49 5.82 -19.96 -10.58
N SER A 50 6.83 -20.75 -10.95
CA SER A 50 6.64 -21.75 -12.02
C SER A 50 5.65 -22.83 -11.56
N ALA A 51 5.00 -23.50 -12.52
CA ALA A 51 3.99 -24.50 -12.21
C ALA A 51 4.54 -25.70 -11.39
N ASP A 52 5.78 -26.09 -11.67
CA ASP A 52 6.51 -27.13 -10.92
C ASP A 52 7.12 -26.60 -9.60
N VAL A 53 6.91 -25.34 -9.29
CA VAL A 53 7.45 -24.63 -8.10
C VAL A 53 8.98 -24.70 -8.04
N SER A 54 9.67 -24.89 -9.16
CA SER A 54 11.15 -24.90 -9.19
C SER A 54 11.77 -23.50 -9.31
N LYS A 55 10.98 -22.52 -9.82
CA LYS A 55 11.42 -21.15 -10.07
C LYS A 55 10.43 -20.12 -9.53
N ILE A 56 10.94 -18.93 -9.35
CA ILE A 56 10.19 -17.71 -8.98
C ILE A 56 10.44 -16.68 -10.07
N TYR A 57 9.34 -16.08 -10.57
CA TYR A 57 9.35 -14.96 -11.51
C TYR A 57 9.03 -13.67 -10.81
N PHE A 58 9.69 -12.59 -11.20
CA PHE A 58 9.47 -11.25 -10.65
C PHE A 58 9.86 -10.16 -11.66
N SER A 59 9.27 -8.98 -11.50
CA SER A 59 9.63 -7.79 -12.26
C SER A 59 10.74 -7.04 -11.55
N TRP A 60 11.77 -6.64 -12.29
CA TRP A 60 12.93 -5.93 -11.73
C TRP A 60 13.74 -5.22 -12.81
N ASN A 61 14.59 -4.30 -12.38
CA ASN A 61 15.69 -3.75 -13.17
C ASN A 61 16.99 -3.84 -12.35
N ASP A 62 17.93 -4.65 -12.82
CA ASP A 62 19.22 -4.90 -12.14
C ASP A 62 20.23 -3.74 -12.25
N SER A 63 19.90 -2.74 -13.04
CA SER A 63 20.72 -1.55 -13.26
C SER A 63 20.16 -0.30 -12.60
N ALA A 64 19.14 -0.47 -11.73
CA ALA A 64 18.48 0.59 -10.94
C ALA A 64 17.78 1.68 -11.75
N TYR A 65 17.24 1.33 -12.94
CA TYR A 65 16.38 2.18 -13.76
C TYR A 65 14.91 1.77 -13.66
N THR A 66 13.99 2.64 -14.04
CA THR A 66 12.55 2.40 -13.95
C THR A 66 12.01 1.40 -14.97
N ASP A 67 12.68 1.10 -16.06
CA ASP A 67 12.24 0.15 -17.08
C ASP A 67 12.38 -1.30 -16.60
N MET A 68 11.28 -1.88 -16.14
CA MET A 68 11.24 -3.21 -15.55
C MET A 68 11.31 -4.32 -16.61
N SER A 69 12.04 -5.37 -16.28
CA SER A 69 12.09 -6.62 -17.04
C SER A 69 11.65 -7.80 -16.18
N THR A 70 11.22 -8.90 -16.79
CA THR A 70 10.99 -10.14 -16.07
C THR A 70 12.29 -10.86 -15.77
N TYR A 71 12.46 -11.28 -14.53
CA TYR A 71 13.56 -12.11 -14.08
C TYR A 71 13.05 -13.44 -13.55
N GLU A 72 13.91 -14.46 -13.57
CA GLU A 72 13.69 -15.73 -12.92
C GLU A 72 14.85 -16.10 -11.99
N VAL A 73 14.54 -16.79 -10.91
CA VAL A 73 15.50 -17.33 -9.95
C VAL A 73 15.03 -18.70 -9.45
N ASP A 74 15.96 -19.61 -9.13
CA ASP A 74 15.58 -20.88 -8.49
C ASP A 74 15.19 -20.70 -7.01
N LEU A 75 14.52 -21.67 -6.41
CA LEU A 75 14.13 -21.63 -5.00
C LEU A 75 15.32 -21.51 -4.03
N GLY A 76 16.52 -21.80 -4.49
CA GLY A 76 17.76 -21.64 -3.70
C GLY A 76 18.41 -20.27 -3.81
N GLY A 77 17.79 -19.33 -4.52
CA GLY A 77 18.34 -17.99 -4.76
C GLY A 77 19.51 -17.98 -5.75
N ARG A 78 19.65 -19.03 -6.56
CA ARG A 78 20.72 -19.17 -7.56
C ARG A 78 20.14 -19.06 -8.97
N ASN A 79 21.05 -18.95 -9.96
CA ASN A 79 20.66 -18.86 -11.37
C ASN A 79 19.75 -17.67 -11.70
N LEU A 80 19.93 -16.58 -10.97
CA LEU A 80 19.23 -15.31 -11.22
C LEU A 80 19.60 -14.78 -12.62
N LYS A 81 18.61 -14.54 -13.46
CA LYS A 81 18.77 -14.01 -14.81
C LYS A 81 17.48 -13.43 -15.35
N LYS A 82 17.57 -12.66 -16.43
CA LYS A 82 16.39 -12.26 -17.21
C LYS A 82 15.69 -13.50 -17.74
N ALA A 83 14.37 -13.56 -17.52
CA ALA A 83 13.56 -14.66 -18.02
C ALA A 83 13.48 -14.65 -19.56
N ASN A 84 13.20 -15.79 -20.17
CA ASN A 84 12.97 -15.85 -21.61
C ASN A 84 11.79 -14.93 -21.98
N ARG A 85 11.87 -14.25 -23.14
CA ARG A 85 10.82 -13.35 -23.65
C ARG A 85 9.45 -14.02 -23.83
N ASP A 86 9.41 -15.36 -23.85
CA ASP A 86 8.18 -16.13 -23.98
C ASP A 86 7.47 -16.38 -22.64
N VAL A 87 8.13 -16.15 -21.51
CA VAL A 87 7.51 -16.24 -20.19
C VAL A 87 6.44 -15.16 -20.07
N VAL A 88 5.22 -15.60 -19.85
CA VAL A 88 4.07 -14.73 -19.57
C VAL A 88 3.84 -14.80 -18.06
N LEU A 89 3.85 -13.64 -17.39
CA LEU A 89 3.66 -13.59 -15.93
C LEU A 89 2.22 -13.81 -15.52
N ASN A 90 1.29 -13.46 -16.40
CA ASN A 90 -0.15 -13.50 -16.13
C ASN A 90 -0.75 -14.75 -16.78
N TYR A 91 -0.61 -15.89 -16.11
CA TYR A 91 -1.20 -17.16 -16.50
C TYR A 91 -1.98 -17.78 -15.32
N SER A 92 -2.95 -18.62 -15.63
CA SER A 92 -3.65 -19.47 -14.66
C SER A 92 -3.31 -20.93 -14.88
N LEU A 93 -2.98 -21.66 -13.81
CA LEU A 93 -2.82 -23.09 -13.80
C LEU A 93 -4.18 -23.78 -13.70
N ASN A 94 -4.35 -24.91 -14.38
CA ASN A 94 -5.48 -25.79 -14.11
C ASN A 94 -5.27 -26.56 -12.79
N TYR A 95 -6.30 -27.27 -12.32
CA TYR A 95 -6.34 -27.88 -10.99
C TYR A 95 -5.21 -28.89 -10.71
N ASP A 96 -4.69 -29.58 -11.74
CA ASP A 96 -3.63 -30.59 -11.62
C ASP A 96 -2.24 -30.07 -12.04
N ASN A 97 -2.14 -28.78 -12.34
CA ASN A 97 -0.94 -28.08 -12.82
C ASN A 97 -0.37 -28.65 -14.13
N SER A 98 -1.17 -29.38 -14.94
CA SER A 98 -0.72 -29.92 -16.21
C SER A 98 -0.74 -28.92 -17.36
N TYR A 99 -1.57 -27.90 -17.25
CA TYR A 99 -1.72 -26.84 -18.25
C TYR A 99 -1.75 -25.44 -17.63
N ILE A 100 -1.26 -24.48 -18.41
CA ILE A 100 -1.44 -23.03 -18.18
C ILE A 100 -2.31 -22.43 -19.27
N VAL A 101 -3.13 -21.45 -18.91
CA VAL A 101 -3.85 -20.58 -19.85
C VAL A 101 -3.41 -19.14 -19.68
N TYR A 102 -3.22 -18.46 -20.80
CA TYR A 102 -2.82 -17.05 -20.82
C TYR A 102 -3.24 -16.36 -22.11
N THR A 103 -3.12 -15.05 -22.13
CA THR A 103 -3.36 -14.23 -23.31
C THR A 103 -2.06 -13.64 -23.87
N LYS A 104 -1.85 -13.74 -25.17
CA LYS A 104 -0.72 -13.11 -25.87
C LYS A 104 -1.11 -12.74 -27.29
N ASN A 105 -0.75 -11.56 -27.75
CA ASN A 105 -1.06 -11.06 -29.11
C ASN A 105 -2.56 -11.18 -29.46
N ASN A 106 -3.43 -10.79 -28.53
CA ASN A 106 -4.89 -10.88 -28.64
C ASN A 106 -5.50 -12.30 -28.63
N ASN A 107 -4.70 -13.35 -28.51
CA ASN A 107 -5.16 -14.73 -28.57
C ASN A 107 -5.25 -15.35 -27.19
N LEU A 108 -6.17 -16.29 -27.02
CA LEU A 108 -6.22 -17.23 -25.89
C LEU A 108 -5.35 -18.43 -26.19
N ILE A 109 -4.36 -18.68 -25.35
CA ILE A 109 -3.37 -19.72 -25.55
C ILE A 109 -3.36 -20.65 -24.34
N ILE A 110 -3.33 -21.97 -24.61
CA ILE A 110 -3.02 -23.01 -23.64
C ILE A 110 -1.62 -23.56 -23.94
N SER A 111 -0.89 -23.92 -22.90
CA SER A 111 0.43 -24.54 -23.01
C SER A 111 0.66 -25.51 -21.86
N ASP A 112 1.69 -26.34 -21.98
CA ASP A 112 2.30 -26.96 -20.82
C ASP A 112 2.94 -25.85 -19.91
N PRO A 113 3.25 -26.19 -18.65
CA PRO A 113 3.81 -25.25 -17.70
C PRO A 113 5.18 -24.67 -18.08
N ASP A 114 5.91 -25.36 -18.96
CA ASP A 114 7.23 -24.93 -19.46
C ASP A 114 7.15 -24.01 -20.69
N PHE A 115 5.94 -23.69 -21.14
CA PHE A 115 5.66 -22.88 -22.33
C PHE A 115 6.17 -23.48 -23.65
N GLU A 116 6.39 -24.80 -23.73
CA GLU A 116 6.93 -25.47 -24.92
C GLU A 116 5.82 -25.86 -25.91
N ASN A 117 4.77 -26.55 -25.45
CA ASN A 117 3.67 -27.06 -26.29
C ASN A 117 2.48 -26.11 -26.35
N LYS A 118 2.62 -25.01 -27.09
CA LYS A 118 1.61 -23.93 -27.19
C LYS A 118 0.52 -24.29 -28.21
N ARG A 119 -0.73 -24.06 -27.85
CA ARG A 119 -1.89 -24.17 -28.73
C ARG A 119 -2.80 -22.96 -28.59
N ILE A 120 -3.14 -22.32 -29.69
CA ILE A 120 -4.13 -21.25 -29.71
C ILE A 120 -5.52 -21.88 -29.61
N LEU A 121 -6.27 -21.55 -28.58
CA LEU A 121 -7.66 -21.97 -28.41
C LEU A 121 -8.63 -21.03 -29.10
N VAL A 122 -8.37 -19.71 -29.00
CA VAL A 122 -9.17 -18.67 -29.62
C VAL A 122 -8.25 -17.64 -30.27
N GLU A 123 -8.41 -17.45 -31.55
CA GLU A 123 -7.76 -16.38 -32.33
C GLU A 123 -8.69 -15.17 -32.40
N SER A 124 -8.22 -13.98 -32.01
CA SER A 124 -9.06 -12.80 -31.93
C SER A 124 -8.37 -11.56 -32.49
N LYS A 125 -9.15 -10.73 -33.19
CA LYS A 125 -8.72 -9.39 -33.63
C LYS A 125 -8.96 -8.31 -32.57
N SER A 126 -9.98 -8.50 -31.71
CA SER A 126 -10.41 -7.53 -30.71
C SER A 126 -9.73 -7.71 -29.34
N GLY A 127 -8.91 -8.75 -29.19
CA GLY A 127 -8.29 -9.10 -27.92
C GLY A 127 -9.14 -10.03 -27.07
N VAL A 128 -8.45 -10.82 -26.27
CA VAL A 128 -9.01 -11.73 -25.25
C VAL A 128 -8.38 -11.38 -23.91
N SER A 129 -9.17 -11.37 -22.84
CA SER A 129 -8.70 -11.05 -21.49
C SER A 129 -9.34 -11.96 -20.43
N ASN A 130 -8.77 -11.93 -19.22
CA ASN A 130 -9.28 -12.59 -18.02
C ASN A 130 -9.63 -14.09 -18.21
N PRO A 131 -8.70 -14.91 -18.71
CA PRO A 131 -8.95 -16.34 -18.81
C PRO A 131 -8.98 -16.98 -17.42
N ALA A 132 -9.98 -17.85 -17.17
CA ALA A 132 -10.10 -18.60 -15.94
C ALA A 132 -10.55 -20.04 -16.20
N TRP A 133 -9.91 -20.99 -15.53
CA TRP A 133 -10.25 -22.41 -15.59
C TRP A 133 -11.53 -22.72 -14.83
N SER A 134 -12.34 -23.65 -15.37
CA SER A 134 -13.33 -24.37 -14.57
C SER A 134 -12.64 -25.23 -13.50
N PRO A 135 -13.28 -25.49 -12.34
CA PRO A 135 -12.68 -26.29 -11.26
C PRO A 135 -12.21 -27.67 -11.69
N ASP A 136 -12.88 -28.31 -12.68
CA ASP A 136 -12.47 -29.60 -13.24
C ASP A 136 -11.39 -29.52 -14.33
N GLY A 137 -10.99 -28.29 -14.71
CA GLY A 137 -9.95 -28.03 -15.71
C GLY A 137 -10.32 -28.36 -17.15
N THR A 138 -11.62 -28.55 -17.47
CA THR A 138 -12.07 -28.92 -18.82
C THR A 138 -12.48 -27.73 -19.68
N MET A 139 -12.89 -26.63 -19.03
CA MET A 139 -13.38 -25.43 -19.67
C MET A 139 -12.58 -24.21 -19.26
N ILE A 140 -12.60 -23.19 -20.11
CA ILE A 140 -12.00 -21.89 -19.84
C ILE A 140 -13.02 -20.80 -20.14
N SER A 141 -13.28 -19.93 -19.16
CA SER A 141 -14.01 -18.66 -19.38
C SER A 141 -13.04 -17.54 -19.75
N PHE A 142 -13.47 -16.59 -20.57
CA PHE A 142 -12.67 -15.44 -20.98
C PHE A 142 -13.57 -14.28 -21.44
N GLN A 143 -13.01 -13.09 -21.54
CA GLN A 143 -13.69 -11.93 -22.10
C GLN A 143 -13.19 -11.63 -23.52
N GLN A 144 -14.11 -11.31 -24.42
CA GLN A 144 -13.83 -10.81 -25.76
C GLN A 144 -14.89 -9.82 -26.20
N SER A 145 -14.46 -8.64 -26.68
CA SER A 145 -15.36 -7.57 -27.17
C SER A 145 -16.43 -7.16 -26.16
N GLY A 146 -16.10 -7.17 -24.86
CA GLY A 146 -17.03 -6.82 -23.78
C GLY A 146 -17.98 -7.93 -23.37
N GLU A 147 -17.94 -9.10 -24.02
CA GLU A 147 -18.75 -10.27 -23.70
C GLU A 147 -17.94 -11.36 -23.00
N ILE A 148 -18.64 -12.20 -22.23
CA ILE A 148 -18.08 -13.36 -21.57
C ILE A 148 -18.33 -14.59 -22.45
N TRP A 149 -17.29 -15.36 -22.66
CA TRP A 149 -17.28 -16.56 -23.48
C TRP A 149 -16.68 -17.72 -22.70
N ILE A 150 -17.06 -18.94 -23.07
CA ILE A 150 -16.40 -20.17 -22.62
C ILE A 150 -15.96 -21.01 -23.79
N THR A 151 -14.85 -21.74 -23.61
CA THR A 151 -14.31 -22.69 -24.57
C THR A 151 -13.85 -23.95 -23.88
N SER A 152 -13.81 -25.08 -24.62
CA SER A 152 -13.27 -26.37 -24.12
C SER A 152 -11.85 -26.57 -24.60
N ILE A 153 -11.04 -27.23 -23.76
CA ILE A 153 -9.69 -27.64 -24.15
C ILE A 153 -9.64 -28.92 -24.97
N GLU A 154 -10.67 -29.75 -24.87
CA GLU A 154 -10.72 -31.06 -25.51
C GLU A 154 -11.39 -31.08 -26.89
N LYS A 155 -12.42 -30.22 -27.03
CA LYS A 155 -13.28 -30.20 -28.23
C LYS A 155 -13.40 -28.79 -28.79
N PRO A 156 -13.57 -28.61 -30.10
CA PRO A 156 -13.97 -27.32 -30.66
C PRO A 156 -15.33 -26.91 -30.10
N TYR A 157 -15.33 -26.03 -29.13
CA TYR A 157 -16.52 -25.51 -28.45
C TYR A 157 -16.30 -24.05 -28.13
N LEU A 158 -17.28 -23.23 -28.45
CA LEU A 158 -17.27 -21.81 -28.12
C LEU A 158 -18.72 -21.37 -27.85
N MET A 159 -18.98 -20.86 -26.67
CA MET A 159 -20.29 -20.38 -26.26
C MET A 159 -20.18 -18.97 -25.69
N GLN A 160 -21.04 -18.09 -26.18
CA GLN A 160 -21.23 -16.77 -25.59
C GLN A 160 -22.17 -16.90 -24.38
N VAL A 161 -21.75 -16.40 -23.23
CA VAL A 161 -22.50 -16.45 -21.97
C VAL A 161 -23.35 -15.19 -21.79
N THR A 162 -22.80 -14.01 -22.12
CA THR A 162 -23.50 -12.73 -21.96
C THR A 162 -23.86 -12.10 -23.31
N ASN A 163 -24.90 -11.28 -23.29
CA ASN A 163 -25.22 -10.35 -24.38
C ASN A 163 -25.35 -8.96 -23.76
N ASN A 164 -24.21 -8.30 -23.61
CA ASN A 164 -24.10 -7.01 -22.93
C ASN A 164 -24.68 -5.83 -23.71
N GLU A 165 -25.08 -6.00 -24.98
CA GLU A 165 -25.87 -5.01 -25.71
C GLU A 165 -27.19 -4.71 -24.98
N ASN A 166 -27.75 -5.69 -24.24
CA ASN A 166 -28.94 -5.58 -23.44
C ASN A 166 -28.73 -5.25 -21.98
N HIS A 167 -27.45 -5.17 -21.53
CA HIS A 167 -27.06 -4.89 -20.15
C HIS A 167 -26.15 -3.68 -20.08
N SER A 168 -26.57 -2.63 -19.40
CA SER A 168 -25.75 -1.45 -19.13
C SER A 168 -25.75 -1.18 -17.61
N PRO A 169 -24.59 -1.19 -16.95
CA PRO A 169 -23.25 -1.52 -17.45
C PRO A 169 -23.03 -3.01 -17.70
N SER A 170 -22.04 -3.33 -18.55
CA SER A 170 -21.70 -4.69 -18.94
C SER A 170 -21.24 -5.55 -17.76
N PHE A 171 -21.55 -6.85 -17.84
CA PHE A 171 -21.01 -7.84 -16.92
C PHE A 171 -19.55 -8.21 -17.27
N TYR A 172 -18.75 -8.49 -16.24
CA TYR A 172 -17.48 -9.20 -16.35
C TYR A 172 -17.47 -10.40 -15.40
N THR A 173 -16.61 -11.38 -15.65
CA THR A 173 -16.55 -12.57 -14.82
C THR A 173 -15.62 -12.37 -13.63
N GLU A 174 -16.09 -12.78 -12.45
CA GLU A 174 -15.30 -12.93 -11.23
C GLU A 174 -14.69 -14.35 -11.12
N GLY A 175 -15.13 -15.30 -11.96
CA GLY A 175 -14.64 -16.66 -11.99
C GLY A 175 -15.75 -17.71 -12.07
N TRP A 176 -15.34 -18.95 -11.91
CA TRP A 176 -16.22 -20.10 -11.92
C TRP A 176 -16.83 -20.34 -10.53
N PHE A 177 -18.07 -20.80 -10.53
CA PHE A 177 -18.78 -21.27 -9.35
C PHE A 177 -19.29 -22.68 -9.60
N GLY A 178 -18.53 -23.68 -9.19
CA GLY A 178 -18.65 -25.06 -9.69
C GLY A 178 -18.29 -25.12 -11.19
N ASN A 179 -18.61 -26.22 -11.85
CA ASN A 179 -18.31 -26.42 -13.28
C ASN A 179 -19.41 -25.88 -14.22
N GLU A 180 -20.56 -25.53 -13.67
CA GLU A 180 -21.79 -25.23 -14.44
C GLU A 180 -22.22 -23.76 -14.31
N ARG A 181 -21.50 -22.97 -13.53
CA ARG A 181 -21.88 -21.57 -13.26
C ARG A 181 -20.69 -20.63 -13.32
N LEU A 182 -21.00 -19.40 -13.77
CA LEU A 182 -20.05 -18.27 -13.69
C LEU A 182 -20.60 -17.20 -12.76
N LEU A 183 -19.75 -16.72 -11.85
CA LEU A 183 -20.03 -15.52 -11.09
C LEU A 183 -19.75 -14.30 -11.95
N LEU A 184 -20.72 -13.43 -12.06
CA LEU A 184 -20.68 -12.21 -12.86
C LEU A 184 -20.77 -10.99 -11.97
N GLN A 185 -20.01 -9.97 -12.29
CA GLN A 185 -20.11 -8.65 -11.66
C GLN A 185 -20.34 -7.57 -12.71
N SER A 186 -21.18 -6.60 -12.37
CA SER A 186 -21.36 -5.38 -13.14
C SER A 186 -21.24 -4.17 -12.23
N THR A 187 -20.59 -3.10 -12.69
CA THR A 187 -20.33 -1.90 -11.88
C THR A 187 -20.80 -0.65 -12.61
N ASP A 188 -21.80 0.00 -12.04
CA ASP A 188 -22.39 1.24 -12.56
C ASP A 188 -21.76 2.47 -11.89
N HIS A 189 -21.04 3.25 -12.67
CA HIS A 189 -20.40 4.51 -12.27
C HIS A 189 -21.17 5.75 -12.78
N THR A 190 -22.48 5.69 -12.93
CA THR A 190 -23.31 6.75 -13.56
C THR A 190 -23.21 8.14 -12.89
N ARG A 191 -22.55 8.28 -11.74
CA ARG A 191 -22.28 9.56 -11.07
C ARG A 191 -20.85 10.04 -11.26
N SER A 192 -20.13 9.52 -12.23
CA SER A 192 -18.78 10.00 -12.53
C SER A 192 -18.83 11.38 -13.21
N ARG A 193 -17.87 12.22 -12.88
CA ARG A 193 -17.64 13.52 -13.53
C ARG A 193 -16.29 13.50 -14.21
N THR A 194 -16.24 13.97 -15.46
CA THR A 194 -14.95 14.24 -16.10
C THR A 194 -14.40 15.57 -15.57
N ILE A 195 -13.19 15.53 -15.06
CA ILE A 195 -12.41 16.70 -14.68
C ILE A 195 -11.58 17.11 -15.89
N TYR A 196 -11.63 18.38 -16.24
CA TYR A 196 -10.83 18.96 -17.31
C TYR A 196 -9.69 19.73 -16.69
N PHE A 197 -8.47 19.50 -17.20
CA PHE A 197 -7.27 20.24 -16.81
C PHE A 197 -6.90 21.26 -17.88
N PRO A 198 -6.39 22.44 -17.48
CA PRO A 198 -5.74 23.32 -18.42
C PRO A 198 -4.42 22.67 -18.86
N ASP A 199 -4.22 22.51 -20.16
CA ASP A 199 -2.98 22.06 -20.76
C ASP A 199 -2.32 23.22 -21.48
N TYR A 200 -1.53 23.98 -20.77
CA TYR A 200 -0.83 25.14 -21.31
C TYR A 200 0.41 24.77 -22.15
N LEU A 201 0.79 23.50 -22.17
CA LEU A 201 1.89 22.97 -22.99
C LEU A 201 1.40 22.31 -24.30
N GLY A 202 0.10 22.09 -24.42
CA GLY A 202 -0.55 21.43 -25.55
C GLY A 202 -1.83 22.14 -25.99
N ASP A 203 -2.96 21.43 -26.02
CA ASP A 203 -4.24 21.87 -26.59
C ASP A 203 -5.10 22.75 -25.66
N PHE A 204 -4.54 23.39 -24.67
CA PHE A 204 -5.15 24.29 -23.67
C PHE A 204 -6.11 23.61 -22.68
N VAL A 205 -7.02 22.74 -23.08
CA VAL A 205 -7.92 21.99 -22.18
C VAL A 205 -8.01 20.56 -22.67
N THR A 206 -7.62 19.63 -21.80
CA THR A 206 -7.73 18.20 -22.07
C THR A 206 -8.65 17.51 -21.04
N PRO A 207 -9.35 16.42 -21.44
CA PRO A 207 -9.99 15.56 -20.47
C PRO A 207 -8.91 14.95 -19.55
N GLY A 208 -8.99 15.24 -18.25
CA GLY A 208 -8.10 14.68 -17.26
C GLY A 208 -8.61 13.35 -16.74
N SER A 209 -8.83 13.26 -15.44
CA SER A 209 -9.41 12.06 -14.83
C SER A 209 -10.94 12.14 -14.75
N THR A 210 -11.54 10.98 -14.55
CA THR A 210 -12.98 10.88 -14.26
C THR A 210 -13.14 10.55 -12.78
N THR A 211 -13.78 11.44 -12.01
CA THR A 211 -14.14 11.14 -10.63
C THR A 211 -15.13 9.99 -10.61
N ARG A 212 -14.88 9.03 -9.74
CA ARG A 212 -15.77 7.88 -9.56
C ARG A 212 -16.60 8.08 -8.30
N GLY A 213 -17.92 8.24 -8.45
CA GLY A 213 -18.84 8.11 -7.32
C GLY A 213 -18.79 6.70 -6.73
N ILE A 214 -19.45 6.50 -5.59
CA ILE A 214 -19.62 5.15 -5.05
C ILE A 214 -20.42 4.33 -6.05
N PRO A 215 -19.86 3.25 -6.59
CA PRO A 215 -20.50 2.50 -7.66
C PRO A 215 -21.73 1.74 -7.15
N LYS A 216 -22.66 1.45 -8.05
CA LYS A 216 -23.67 0.42 -7.86
C LYS A 216 -23.08 -0.88 -8.39
N THR A 217 -22.83 -1.84 -7.49
CA THR A 217 -22.31 -3.17 -7.84
C THR A 217 -23.46 -4.16 -7.90
N THR A 218 -23.50 -4.93 -8.97
CA THR A 218 -24.46 -6.02 -9.18
C THR A 218 -23.68 -7.32 -9.29
N PHE A 219 -23.97 -8.29 -8.44
CA PHE A 219 -23.53 -9.67 -8.60
C PHE A 219 -24.67 -10.52 -9.17
N ALA A 220 -24.33 -11.34 -10.13
CA ALA A 220 -25.24 -12.27 -10.78
C ALA A 220 -24.53 -13.62 -11.00
N VAL A 221 -25.29 -14.66 -11.23
CA VAL A 221 -24.79 -15.96 -11.62
C VAL A 221 -25.36 -16.35 -12.98
N ALA A 222 -24.49 -16.68 -13.91
CA ALA A 222 -24.86 -17.32 -15.15
C ALA A 222 -24.84 -18.83 -14.95
N ASP A 223 -25.97 -19.47 -15.14
CA ASP A 223 -26.11 -20.93 -15.19
C ASP A 223 -25.95 -21.39 -16.64
N LEU A 224 -24.95 -22.21 -16.88
CA LEU A 224 -24.55 -22.60 -18.24
C LEU A 224 -25.44 -23.71 -18.82
N GLU A 225 -26.15 -24.46 -17.98
CA GLU A 225 -27.09 -25.50 -18.42
C GLU A 225 -28.42 -24.90 -18.88
N SER A 226 -28.98 -24.01 -18.05
CA SER A 226 -30.25 -23.33 -18.37
C SER A 226 -30.08 -22.12 -19.31
N GLY A 227 -28.87 -21.54 -19.37
CA GLY A 227 -28.58 -20.32 -20.11
C GLY A 227 -29.18 -19.06 -19.46
N THR A 228 -29.55 -19.11 -18.17
CA THR A 228 -30.10 -17.97 -17.43
C THR A 228 -29.01 -17.19 -16.71
N ILE A 229 -29.27 -15.88 -16.48
CA ILE A 229 -28.45 -15.00 -15.63
C ILE A 229 -29.35 -14.46 -14.52
N ASP A 230 -29.10 -14.89 -13.30
CA ASP A 230 -29.88 -14.52 -12.12
C ASP A 230 -29.11 -13.52 -11.25
N THR A 231 -29.73 -12.36 -11.00
CA THR A 231 -29.16 -11.35 -10.11
C THR A 231 -29.32 -11.75 -8.65
N LEU A 232 -28.20 -11.82 -7.93
CA LEU A 232 -28.17 -12.13 -6.49
C LEU A 232 -28.32 -10.88 -5.63
N ILE A 233 -27.60 -9.81 -5.96
CA ILE A 233 -27.61 -8.54 -5.25
C ILE A 233 -27.27 -7.40 -6.21
N SER A 234 -27.90 -6.24 -6.01
CA SER A 234 -27.62 -5.03 -6.79
C SER A 234 -27.79 -3.81 -5.91
N ASP A 235 -26.68 -3.21 -5.45
CA ASP A 235 -26.73 -2.09 -4.51
C ASP A 235 -25.49 -1.18 -4.63
N ARG A 236 -25.58 0.04 -4.05
CA ARG A 236 -24.43 0.93 -3.90
C ARG A 236 -23.65 0.55 -2.64
N ASN A 237 -22.56 -0.16 -2.85
CA ASN A 237 -21.77 -0.70 -1.78
C ASN A 237 -20.30 -0.95 -2.22
N ARG A 238 -19.47 -1.30 -1.26
CA ARG A 238 -18.21 -1.99 -1.50
C ARG A 238 -18.44 -3.46 -1.18
N SER A 239 -18.09 -4.34 -2.09
CA SER A 239 -18.28 -5.76 -1.90
C SER A 239 -17.22 -6.59 -2.60
N SER A 240 -16.91 -7.72 -2.00
CA SER A 240 -16.10 -8.80 -2.55
C SER A 240 -16.83 -10.12 -2.35
N THR A 241 -16.38 -11.17 -3.02
CA THR A 241 -17.02 -12.48 -2.96
C THR A 241 -16.00 -13.57 -2.72
N SER A 242 -16.46 -14.70 -2.17
CA SER A 242 -15.72 -15.96 -2.11
C SER A 242 -16.69 -17.12 -2.34
N ALA A 243 -16.27 -18.08 -3.16
CA ALA A 243 -17.06 -19.26 -3.49
C ALA A 243 -16.62 -20.48 -2.66
N SER A 244 -17.57 -21.26 -2.17
CA SER A 244 -17.26 -22.47 -1.41
C SER A 244 -16.77 -23.60 -2.33
N PRO A 245 -15.92 -24.51 -1.84
CA PRO A 245 -15.40 -25.62 -2.64
C PRO A 245 -16.49 -26.62 -3.04
N SER A 246 -17.58 -26.72 -2.29
CA SER A 246 -18.73 -27.55 -2.64
C SER A 246 -19.51 -27.04 -3.87
N GLY A 247 -19.32 -25.75 -4.25
CA GLY A 247 -20.16 -25.11 -5.27
C GLY A 247 -21.60 -24.84 -4.82
N ARG A 248 -21.87 -24.98 -3.51
CA ARG A 248 -23.19 -24.72 -2.92
C ARG A 248 -23.35 -23.28 -2.38
N TYR A 249 -22.28 -22.71 -1.80
CA TYR A 249 -22.35 -21.44 -1.09
C TYR A 249 -21.53 -20.35 -1.75
N LEU A 250 -22.08 -19.15 -1.84
CA LEU A 250 -21.39 -17.93 -2.26
C LEU A 250 -21.44 -16.91 -1.11
N ALA A 251 -20.30 -16.57 -0.56
CA ALA A 251 -20.17 -15.49 0.40
C ALA A 251 -20.02 -14.14 -0.33
N ILE A 252 -20.75 -13.14 0.14
CA ILE A 252 -20.69 -11.75 -0.32
C ILE A 252 -20.39 -10.87 0.89
N ASP A 253 -19.24 -10.23 0.88
CA ASP A 253 -18.84 -9.22 1.86
C ASP A 253 -19.39 -7.86 1.44
N TYR A 254 -20.37 -7.39 2.16
CA TYR A 254 -21.09 -6.15 1.87
C TYR A 254 -20.72 -5.08 2.90
N ALA A 255 -20.29 -3.90 2.44
CA ALA A 255 -20.14 -2.72 3.28
C ALA A 255 -20.93 -1.54 2.68
N ASP A 256 -21.62 -0.77 3.53
CA ASP A 256 -22.39 0.38 3.09
C ASP A 256 -21.49 1.51 2.54
N PRO A 257 -22.05 2.49 1.80
CA PRO A 257 -21.26 3.57 1.21
C PRO A 257 -20.52 4.48 2.20
N ALA A 258 -20.93 4.51 3.44
CA ALA A 258 -20.28 5.27 4.51
C ALA A 258 -19.29 4.42 5.31
N LEU A 259 -19.17 3.13 4.99
CA LEU A 259 -18.36 2.14 5.70
C LEU A 259 -18.67 2.06 7.21
N LYS A 260 -19.93 2.28 7.59
CA LYS A 260 -20.38 2.18 8.98
C LYS A 260 -20.88 0.78 9.34
N HIS A 261 -21.39 0.06 8.34
CA HIS A 261 -21.98 -1.26 8.52
C HIS A 261 -21.41 -2.25 7.51
N ARG A 262 -20.99 -3.40 8.00
CA ARG A 262 -20.51 -4.54 7.22
C ARG A 262 -21.38 -5.75 7.51
N LYS A 263 -21.76 -6.47 6.47
CA LYS A 263 -22.50 -7.73 6.56
C LYS A 263 -21.89 -8.75 5.63
N ILE A 264 -21.57 -9.92 6.14
CA ILE A 264 -21.22 -11.05 5.30
C ILE A 264 -22.47 -11.88 5.13
N LYS A 265 -22.90 -11.96 3.87
CA LYS A 265 -24.09 -12.69 3.43
C LYS A 265 -23.64 -13.93 2.68
N ILE A 266 -24.26 -15.07 2.96
CA ILE A 266 -24.02 -16.30 2.22
C ILE A 266 -25.30 -16.68 1.50
N PHE A 267 -25.20 -16.86 0.16
CA PHE A 267 -26.24 -17.42 -0.67
C PHE A 267 -26.05 -18.92 -0.75
N ASP A 268 -27.11 -19.68 -0.38
CA ASP A 268 -27.20 -21.14 -0.53
C ASP A 268 -27.98 -21.46 -1.79
N PHE A 269 -27.32 -22.07 -2.78
CA PHE A 269 -27.91 -22.40 -4.08
C PHE A 269 -28.87 -23.60 -4.03
N GLU A 270 -28.77 -24.46 -3.03
CA GLU A 270 -29.74 -25.57 -2.86
C GLU A 270 -31.04 -25.09 -2.23
N GLU A 271 -30.94 -24.22 -1.20
CA GLU A 271 -32.11 -23.68 -0.50
C GLU A 271 -32.66 -22.42 -1.20
N ASN A 272 -31.95 -21.89 -2.18
CA ASN A 272 -32.24 -20.60 -2.83
C ASN A 272 -32.50 -19.47 -1.83
N ALA A 273 -31.64 -19.39 -0.82
CA ALA A 273 -31.77 -18.47 0.30
C ALA A 273 -30.48 -17.72 0.61
N MET A 274 -30.63 -16.47 1.08
CA MET A 274 -29.51 -15.64 1.51
C MET A 274 -29.57 -15.41 3.01
N ASN A 275 -28.51 -15.77 3.72
CA ASN A 275 -28.40 -15.64 5.17
C ASN A 275 -27.24 -14.68 5.53
N ILE A 276 -27.41 -13.91 6.61
CA ILE A 276 -26.34 -13.11 7.19
C ILE A 276 -25.61 -13.98 8.23
N VAL A 277 -24.31 -14.17 8.03
CA VAL A 277 -23.48 -15.02 8.92
C VAL A 277 -22.52 -14.20 9.80
N PHE A 278 -22.30 -12.94 9.45
CA PHE A 278 -21.45 -12.04 10.23
C PHE A 278 -21.88 -10.58 10.04
N GLU A 279 -21.85 -9.81 11.12
CA GLU A 279 -22.10 -8.36 11.09
C GLU A 279 -21.06 -7.62 11.93
N ASP A 280 -20.67 -6.45 11.44
CA ASP A 280 -19.80 -5.51 12.13
C ASP A 280 -20.29 -4.07 11.90
N SER A 281 -20.08 -3.18 12.86
CA SER A 281 -20.46 -1.77 12.74
C SER A 281 -19.55 -0.87 13.58
N THR A 282 -19.49 0.40 13.19
CA THR A 282 -18.71 1.43 13.87
C THR A 282 -19.30 2.83 13.63
N ASP A 283 -19.05 3.74 14.56
CA ASP A 283 -19.33 5.16 14.39
C ASP A 283 -18.23 5.85 13.56
N GLY A 284 -17.02 5.26 13.47
CA GLY A 284 -15.91 5.65 12.60
C GLY A 284 -16.09 5.11 11.18
N TRP A 285 -15.14 4.34 10.66
CA TRP A 285 -15.28 3.65 9.38
C TRP A 285 -14.55 2.31 9.39
N LEU A 286 -15.20 1.30 8.84
CA LEU A 286 -14.64 -0.04 8.68
C LEU A 286 -13.45 -0.02 7.70
N HIS A 287 -12.36 -0.66 8.07
CA HIS A 287 -11.23 -0.88 7.18
C HIS A 287 -11.52 -2.02 6.18
N GLY A 288 -10.84 -1.99 5.03
CA GLY A 288 -10.93 -3.07 4.04
C GLY A 288 -10.36 -4.37 4.62
N THR A 289 -11.19 -5.39 4.69
CA THR A 289 -10.87 -6.71 5.23
C THR A 289 -11.11 -7.78 4.17
N ASN A 290 -10.73 -9.02 4.43
CA ASN A 290 -10.80 -10.11 3.48
C ASN A 290 -11.75 -11.21 3.96
N ILE A 291 -12.33 -11.94 3.00
CA ILE A 291 -13.06 -13.19 3.22
C ILE A 291 -12.50 -14.26 2.29
N ASP A 292 -12.37 -15.48 2.77
CA ASP A 292 -11.89 -16.60 1.96
C ASP A 292 -12.46 -17.93 2.46
N PHE A 293 -13.07 -18.70 1.55
CA PHE A 293 -13.50 -20.05 1.89
C PHE A 293 -12.31 -21.00 2.04
N ASN A 294 -12.43 -21.91 2.98
CA ASN A 294 -11.52 -23.02 3.10
C ASN A 294 -11.48 -23.82 1.77
N PRO A 295 -10.30 -24.27 1.32
CA PRO A 295 -10.18 -24.93 0.00
C PRO A 295 -10.88 -26.30 -0.10
N VAL A 296 -11.31 -26.90 1.02
CA VAL A 296 -11.91 -28.23 1.08
C VAL A 296 -13.24 -28.28 1.81
N GLN A 297 -13.45 -27.38 2.79
CA GLN A 297 -14.62 -27.37 3.67
C GLN A 297 -15.42 -26.08 3.46
N ASP A 298 -16.73 -26.14 3.65
CA ASP A 298 -17.60 -24.96 3.59
C ASP A 298 -17.48 -24.13 4.89
N ILE A 299 -16.24 -23.73 5.23
CA ILE A 299 -15.87 -22.84 6.33
C ILE A 299 -15.30 -21.56 5.76
N LEU A 300 -15.89 -20.44 6.10
CA LEU A 300 -15.44 -19.12 5.68
C LEU A 300 -14.49 -18.54 6.74
N MET A 301 -13.30 -18.15 6.30
CA MET A 301 -12.40 -17.27 7.06
C MET A 301 -12.79 -15.81 6.81
N ILE A 302 -12.80 -15.02 7.86
CA ILE A 302 -13.16 -13.60 7.85
C ILE A 302 -12.07 -12.84 8.61
N GLN A 303 -11.51 -11.81 7.99
CA GLN A 303 -10.73 -10.82 8.71
C GLN A 303 -11.65 -9.66 9.11
N SER A 304 -11.61 -9.24 10.37
CA SER A 304 -12.46 -8.16 10.89
C SER A 304 -11.86 -7.50 12.11
N GLU A 305 -12.11 -6.20 12.23
CA GLU A 305 -11.77 -5.37 13.40
C GLU A 305 -12.89 -5.33 14.45
N LYS A 306 -13.79 -6.29 14.47
CA LYS A 306 -14.99 -6.30 15.30
C LYS A 306 -14.71 -6.16 16.81
N ASP A 307 -13.60 -6.68 17.28
CA ASP A 307 -13.15 -6.56 18.67
C ASP A 307 -12.22 -5.35 18.94
N GLY A 308 -11.98 -4.52 17.93
CA GLY A 308 -11.08 -3.36 18.00
C GLY A 308 -9.76 -3.54 17.24
N TRP A 309 -9.40 -4.76 16.86
CA TRP A 309 -8.19 -5.11 16.13
C TRP A 309 -8.51 -6.01 14.93
N ASN A 310 -7.69 -5.97 13.89
CA ASN A 310 -7.91 -6.82 12.73
C ASN A 310 -7.52 -8.26 13.04
N HIS A 311 -8.51 -9.11 13.27
CA HIS A 311 -8.35 -10.51 13.66
C HIS A 311 -9.02 -11.48 12.70
N ILE A 312 -8.66 -12.76 12.82
CA ILE A 312 -9.22 -13.87 12.05
C ILE A 312 -10.43 -14.45 12.80
N TYR A 313 -11.53 -14.57 12.07
CA TYR A 313 -12.74 -15.29 12.48
C TYR A 313 -12.99 -16.43 11.48
N THR A 314 -13.68 -17.47 11.93
CA THR A 314 -14.19 -18.53 11.06
C THR A 314 -15.65 -18.79 11.36
N VAL A 315 -16.42 -19.15 10.33
CA VAL A 315 -17.85 -19.51 10.45
C VAL A 315 -18.18 -20.58 9.42
N HIS A 316 -19.06 -21.54 9.76
CA HIS A 316 -19.59 -22.46 8.77
C HIS A 316 -20.52 -21.73 7.80
N ALA A 317 -20.59 -22.22 6.55
CA ALA A 317 -21.42 -21.58 5.53
C ALA A 317 -22.91 -21.50 5.86
N ASP A 318 -23.41 -22.38 6.73
CA ASP A 318 -24.78 -22.35 7.26
C ASP A 318 -25.00 -21.30 8.39
N GLY A 319 -23.95 -20.54 8.75
CA GLY A 319 -23.96 -19.53 9.79
C GLY A 319 -23.68 -20.05 11.21
N THR A 320 -23.49 -21.36 11.36
CA THR A 320 -23.15 -21.95 12.67
C THR A 320 -21.65 -21.83 12.99
N ASN A 321 -21.31 -22.00 14.26
CA ASN A 321 -19.93 -22.08 14.75
C ASN A 321 -19.05 -20.88 14.40
N LEU A 322 -19.59 -19.66 14.53
CA LEU A 322 -18.78 -18.45 14.47
C LEU A 322 -17.77 -18.42 15.61
N GLN A 323 -16.48 -18.35 15.30
CA GLN A 323 -15.39 -18.33 16.27
C GLN A 323 -14.34 -17.31 15.89
N GLN A 324 -13.82 -16.59 16.89
CA GLN A 324 -12.62 -15.78 16.76
C GLN A 324 -11.39 -16.67 16.96
N GLN A 325 -10.45 -16.64 16.01
CA GLN A 325 -9.28 -17.51 16.00
C GLN A 325 -7.99 -16.82 16.51
N THR A 326 -7.94 -15.50 16.39
CA THR A 326 -6.85 -14.68 16.96
C THR A 326 -7.45 -13.55 17.79
N ALA A 327 -6.79 -13.17 18.88
CA ALA A 327 -7.24 -12.12 19.79
C ALA A 327 -6.05 -11.49 20.51
N GLY A 328 -6.16 -10.20 20.84
CA GLY A 328 -5.14 -9.41 21.53
C GLY A 328 -4.98 -8.03 20.91
N ASP A 329 -4.06 -7.23 21.47
CA ASP A 329 -3.83 -5.87 21.01
C ASP A 329 -2.80 -5.86 19.84
N PHE A 330 -3.18 -6.44 18.71
CA PHE A 330 -2.34 -6.55 17.51
C PHE A 330 -3.16 -6.75 16.24
N GLU A 331 -2.53 -6.52 15.10
CA GLU A 331 -3.13 -6.67 13.78
C GLU A 331 -2.70 -7.97 13.09
N VAL A 332 -3.62 -8.57 12.33
CA VAL A 332 -3.36 -9.61 11.34
C VAL A 332 -3.51 -9.00 9.94
N PRO A 333 -2.44 -8.40 9.36
CA PRO A 333 -2.54 -7.71 8.09
C PRO A 333 -2.71 -8.62 6.86
N TRP A 334 -2.46 -9.92 7.01
CA TRP A 334 -2.61 -10.92 5.95
C TRP A 334 -2.86 -12.31 6.53
N ALA A 335 -3.76 -13.06 5.91
CA ALA A 335 -4.06 -14.46 6.24
C ALA A 335 -4.49 -15.23 5.00
N GLU A 336 -4.13 -16.52 4.93
CA GLU A 336 -4.49 -17.46 3.85
C GLU A 336 -4.59 -18.88 4.40
N TRP A 337 -5.48 -19.70 3.85
CA TRP A 337 -5.56 -21.12 4.17
C TRP A 337 -4.33 -21.88 3.66
N LEU A 338 -3.61 -22.52 4.56
CA LEU A 338 -2.49 -23.41 4.21
C LEU A 338 -2.97 -24.81 3.87
N ASP A 339 -3.88 -25.33 4.68
CA ASP A 339 -4.53 -26.63 4.52
C ASP A 339 -5.97 -26.57 5.11
N PRO A 340 -6.78 -27.67 5.07
CA PRO A 340 -8.16 -27.64 5.59
C PRO A 340 -8.33 -27.23 7.05
N PHE A 341 -7.27 -27.19 7.84
CA PHE A 341 -7.34 -26.89 9.27
C PHE A 341 -6.35 -25.80 9.72
N THR A 342 -5.44 -25.40 8.86
CA THR A 342 -4.35 -24.53 9.22
C THR A 342 -4.41 -23.23 8.42
N ILE A 343 -4.40 -22.11 9.12
CA ILE A 343 -4.28 -20.77 8.57
C ILE A 343 -2.83 -20.30 8.74
N LEU A 344 -2.24 -19.81 7.65
CA LEU A 344 -0.96 -19.10 7.63
C LEU A 344 -1.27 -17.60 7.67
N TYR A 345 -0.63 -16.84 8.56
CA TYR A 345 -0.90 -15.42 8.69
C TYR A 345 0.32 -14.61 9.10
N ALA A 346 0.31 -13.33 8.78
CA ALA A 346 1.25 -12.33 9.29
C ALA A 346 0.61 -11.60 10.49
N SER A 347 1.43 -11.28 11.49
CA SER A 347 0.96 -10.60 12.72
C SER A 347 1.95 -9.57 13.21
N THR A 348 1.42 -8.50 13.82
CA THR A 348 2.16 -7.45 14.52
C THR A 348 2.21 -7.68 16.04
N GLU A 349 1.96 -8.88 16.52
CA GLU A 349 1.82 -9.23 17.93
C GLU A 349 3.06 -8.89 18.80
N GLU A 350 4.25 -8.90 18.23
CA GLU A 350 5.46 -8.50 18.96
C GLU A 350 5.57 -6.98 19.09
N ASP A 351 5.27 -6.25 18.01
CA ASP A 351 5.41 -4.80 17.92
C ASP A 351 4.70 -4.30 16.64
N PRO A 352 3.97 -3.18 16.63
CA PRO A 352 3.32 -2.64 15.44
C PRO A 352 4.26 -2.44 14.24
N GLY A 353 5.53 -2.11 14.49
CA GLY A 353 6.58 -1.92 13.46
C GLY A 353 7.24 -3.22 12.99
N VAL A 354 6.79 -4.39 13.42
CA VAL A 354 7.36 -5.72 13.08
C VAL A 354 6.27 -6.62 12.53
N ARG A 355 6.61 -7.47 11.57
CA ARG A 355 5.67 -8.50 11.06
C ARG A 355 6.30 -9.87 11.06
N HIS A 356 5.72 -10.77 11.84
CA HIS A 356 6.08 -12.18 11.88
C HIS A 356 5.04 -13.05 11.18
N LEU A 357 5.50 -14.21 10.68
CA LEU A 357 4.64 -15.25 10.14
C LEU A 357 4.33 -16.30 11.19
N TYR A 358 3.09 -16.73 11.21
CA TYR A 358 2.55 -17.76 12.11
C TYR A 358 1.68 -18.75 11.34
N THR A 359 1.56 -19.94 11.90
CA THR A 359 0.47 -20.87 11.57
C THR A 359 -0.44 -21.04 12.77
N TYR A 360 -1.74 -21.20 12.51
CA TYR A 360 -2.75 -21.50 13.50
C TYR A 360 -3.63 -22.65 13.00
N ASN A 361 -3.74 -23.73 13.80
CA ASN A 361 -4.61 -24.86 13.50
C ASN A 361 -5.94 -24.71 14.24
N ILE A 362 -7.03 -24.49 13.50
CA ILE A 362 -8.38 -24.23 14.04
C ILE A 362 -9.02 -25.42 14.75
N ARG A 363 -8.51 -26.65 14.57
CA ARG A 363 -9.06 -27.85 15.18
C ARG A 363 -8.55 -28.08 16.61
N ASN A 364 -7.28 -27.79 16.84
CA ASN A 364 -6.62 -28.06 18.14
C ASN A 364 -6.03 -26.82 18.81
N ASN A 365 -6.28 -25.64 18.23
CA ASN A 365 -5.80 -24.33 18.70
C ASN A 365 -4.27 -24.25 18.81
N ASN A 366 -3.53 -25.06 18.01
CA ASN A 366 -2.08 -25.02 18.01
C ASN A 366 -1.58 -23.86 17.16
N ARG A 367 -0.83 -22.97 17.78
CA ARG A 367 -0.19 -21.81 17.17
C ARG A 367 1.34 -22.03 17.12
N ARG A 368 1.95 -21.72 15.98
CA ARG A 368 3.39 -21.78 15.81
C ARG A 368 3.91 -20.54 15.10
N GLN A 369 4.89 -19.88 15.69
CA GLN A 369 5.66 -18.81 15.04
C GLN A 369 6.68 -19.41 14.07
N LEU A 370 6.78 -18.86 12.86
CA LEU A 370 7.66 -19.33 11.80
C LEU A 370 8.90 -18.43 11.61
N THR A 371 8.83 -17.17 12.02
CA THR A 371 9.95 -16.22 11.87
C THR A 371 10.26 -15.55 13.19
N GLU A 372 11.56 -15.42 13.51
CA GLU A 372 12.01 -14.92 14.82
C GLU A 372 12.61 -13.51 14.73
N ARG A 373 13.21 -13.15 13.59
CA ARG A 373 13.91 -11.88 13.45
C ARG A 373 12.92 -10.71 13.39
N PRO A 374 13.02 -9.69 14.27
CA PRO A 374 12.11 -8.54 14.32
C PRO A 374 12.40 -7.57 13.17
N VAL A 375 11.85 -7.84 12.02
CA VAL A 375 11.96 -7.06 10.79
C VAL A 375 10.61 -6.86 10.16
N TYR A 376 10.51 -5.90 9.25
CA TYR A 376 9.27 -5.67 8.50
C TYR A 376 9.19 -6.57 7.27
N ARG A 377 8.06 -7.29 7.13
CA ARG A 377 7.74 -8.20 6.01
C ARG A 377 6.41 -7.82 5.41
N TYR A 378 6.29 -7.93 4.09
CA TYR A 378 5.04 -7.63 3.38
C TYR A 378 5.01 -8.32 2.01
N GLN A 379 3.87 -8.23 1.29
CA GLN A 379 3.66 -8.88 -0.01
C GLN A 379 3.88 -10.40 0.07
N PHE A 380 3.09 -11.04 0.91
CA PHE A 380 3.15 -12.47 1.12
C PHE A 380 2.49 -13.21 -0.05
N ASN A 381 3.21 -14.21 -0.61
CA ASN A 381 2.77 -14.99 -1.76
C ASN A 381 3.06 -16.47 -1.49
N LEU A 382 1.99 -17.24 -1.27
CA LEU A 382 2.09 -18.66 -0.99
C LEU A 382 2.27 -19.44 -2.28
N SER A 383 3.16 -20.46 -2.28
CA SER A 383 3.36 -21.32 -3.45
C SER A 383 2.13 -22.21 -3.71
N PRO A 384 1.86 -22.60 -4.98
CA PRO A 384 0.73 -23.48 -5.31
C PRO A 384 0.73 -24.82 -4.53
N ASP A 385 1.90 -25.38 -4.25
CA ASP A 385 2.09 -26.60 -3.47
C ASP A 385 2.05 -26.39 -1.95
N LYS A 386 1.82 -25.14 -1.50
CA LYS A 386 1.71 -24.74 -0.09
C LYS A 386 2.95 -25.03 0.78
N ARG A 387 4.12 -25.26 0.17
CA ARG A 387 5.38 -25.55 0.90
C ARG A 387 6.26 -24.32 1.11
N TYR A 388 6.09 -23.31 0.29
CA TYR A 388 6.93 -22.10 0.32
C TYR A 388 6.09 -20.85 0.35
N ILE A 389 6.63 -19.81 0.97
CA ILE A 389 6.11 -18.45 0.88
C ILE A 389 7.23 -17.49 0.42
N VAL A 390 6.92 -16.62 -0.52
CA VAL A 390 7.77 -15.52 -0.96
C VAL A 390 7.22 -14.22 -0.40
N TYR A 391 8.09 -13.39 0.12
CA TYR A 391 7.75 -12.08 0.65
C TYR A 391 8.89 -11.07 0.46
N ALA A 392 8.56 -9.81 0.49
CA ALA A 392 9.53 -8.74 0.59
C ALA A 392 9.92 -8.50 2.06
N LYS A 393 11.20 -8.31 2.32
CA LYS A 393 11.74 -8.08 3.66
C LYS A 393 12.70 -6.89 3.67
N THR A 394 12.61 -6.09 4.72
CA THR A 394 13.44 -4.91 4.93
C THR A 394 13.81 -4.74 6.40
N TYR A 395 14.78 -3.89 6.65
CA TYR A 395 15.17 -3.39 7.96
C TYR A 395 15.68 -1.95 7.84
N PHE A 396 16.03 -1.29 8.94
CA PHE A 396 16.61 0.06 8.92
C PHE A 396 17.81 0.13 7.97
N ASN A 397 17.84 1.10 7.09
CA ASN A 397 18.88 1.30 6.06
C ASN A 397 19.12 0.07 5.15
N VAL A 398 18.17 -0.85 5.08
CA VAL A 398 18.22 -2.03 4.20
C VAL A 398 16.99 -2.04 3.32
N PRO A 399 17.06 -1.52 2.09
CA PRO A 399 15.97 -1.58 1.12
C PRO A 399 15.48 -3.01 0.87
N TYR A 400 14.34 -3.11 0.21
CA TYR A 400 13.62 -4.36 0.05
C TYR A 400 14.28 -5.34 -0.91
N ASP A 401 14.38 -6.59 -0.46
CA ASP A 401 14.65 -7.74 -1.30
C ASP A 401 13.58 -8.82 -1.14
N LEU A 402 13.48 -9.72 -2.12
CA LEU A 402 12.63 -10.89 -2.05
C LEU A 402 13.31 -12.02 -1.30
N PHE A 403 12.55 -12.64 -0.42
CA PHE A 403 12.95 -13.80 0.37
C PHE A 403 11.95 -14.93 0.21
N ARG A 404 12.43 -16.17 0.34
CA ARG A 404 11.63 -17.37 0.36
C ARG A 404 11.82 -18.09 1.69
N LEU A 405 10.72 -18.47 2.33
CA LEU A 405 10.70 -19.33 3.51
C LEU A 405 10.14 -20.71 3.14
N ASN A 406 10.75 -21.76 3.64
CA ASN A 406 10.16 -23.10 3.62
C ASN A 406 9.28 -23.27 4.87
N LEU A 407 7.99 -23.56 4.69
CA LEU A 407 7.03 -23.61 5.81
C LEU A 407 7.24 -24.84 6.72
N GLU A 408 7.78 -25.93 6.21
CA GLU A 408 8.17 -27.11 7.00
C GLU A 408 9.50 -26.89 7.75
N ARG A 409 10.41 -26.14 7.12
CA ARG A 409 11.76 -25.84 7.61
C ARG A 409 11.98 -24.32 7.69
N PRO A 410 11.32 -23.61 8.60
CA PRO A 410 11.38 -22.14 8.67
C PRO A 410 12.75 -21.60 9.10
N ASP A 411 13.64 -22.45 9.59
CA ASP A 411 15.07 -22.17 9.80
C ASP A 411 15.83 -21.91 8.47
N LEU A 412 15.27 -22.29 7.33
CA LEU A 412 15.85 -22.17 5.98
C LEU A 412 15.20 -21.01 5.20
N GLU A 413 15.38 -19.77 5.68
CA GLU A 413 15.08 -18.58 4.90
C GLU A 413 16.16 -18.35 3.83
N VAL A 414 15.78 -18.04 2.60
CA VAL A 414 16.69 -17.81 1.46
C VAL A 414 16.40 -16.43 0.88
N GLN A 415 17.45 -15.61 0.76
CA GLN A 415 17.39 -14.35 -0.01
C GLN A 415 17.43 -14.68 -1.51
N LEU A 416 16.45 -14.21 -2.27
CA LEU A 416 16.28 -14.50 -3.70
C LEU A 416 16.93 -13.40 -4.57
N THR A 417 16.93 -12.17 -4.10
CA THR A 417 17.41 -11.01 -4.86
C THR A 417 18.43 -10.22 -4.04
N LYS A 418 19.27 -9.46 -4.73
CA LYS A 418 20.18 -8.46 -4.16
C LYS A 418 20.01 -7.20 -4.99
N SER A 419 19.00 -6.41 -4.66
CA SER A 419 18.58 -5.27 -5.45
C SER A 419 19.33 -4.00 -5.15
N VAL A 420 20.01 -3.94 -4.00
CA VAL A 420 20.69 -2.75 -3.51
C VAL A 420 22.06 -2.62 -4.16
N PRO A 421 22.35 -1.50 -4.88
CA PRO A 421 23.64 -1.25 -5.46
C PRO A 421 24.77 -1.11 -4.42
N GLU A 422 26.02 -1.42 -4.82
CA GLU A 422 27.19 -1.28 -3.93
C GLU A 422 27.34 0.14 -3.39
N ARG A 423 27.17 1.16 -4.26
CA ARG A 423 27.25 2.57 -3.88
C ARG A 423 26.34 2.93 -2.69
N PHE A 424 25.14 2.35 -2.61
CA PHE A 424 24.24 2.57 -1.48
C PHE A 424 24.85 2.06 -0.16
N ASN A 425 25.52 0.89 -0.20
CA ASN A 425 26.13 0.26 0.97
C ASN A 425 27.45 0.94 1.40
N GLU A 426 28.04 1.79 0.54
CA GLU A 426 29.25 2.56 0.85
C GLU A 426 28.94 3.83 1.65
N ILE A 427 27.65 4.24 1.71
CA ILE A 427 27.20 5.41 2.46
C ILE A 427 26.99 5.02 3.93
N ASP A 428 27.50 5.85 4.83
CA ASP A 428 27.32 5.68 6.28
C ASP A 428 25.98 6.34 6.71
N TRP A 429 24.87 5.64 6.41
CA TRP A 429 23.53 6.10 6.74
C TRP A 429 23.35 6.26 8.25
N GLN A 430 22.75 7.39 8.70
CA GLN A 430 22.40 7.57 10.10
C GLN A 430 21.39 6.50 10.51
N GLN A 431 21.61 5.92 11.70
CA GLN A 431 20.69 4.93 12.25
C GLN A 431 19.43 5.61 12.76
N GLU A 432 18.30 5.20 12.24
CA GLU A 432 16.99 5.62 12.70
C GLU A 432 16.68 5.02 14.09
N GLU A 433 16.17 5.83 15.00
CA GLU A 433 15.61 5.37 16.26
C GLU A 433 14.10 5.19 16.15
N TYR A 434 13.61 4.00 16.46
CA TYR A 434 12.19 3.69 16.60
C TYR A 434 11.82 3.77 18.07
N ILE A 435 10.89 4.68 18.41
CA ILE A 435 10.52 5.01 19.78
C ILE A 435 9.02 4.82 19.95
N ARG A 436 8.61 4.22 21.09
CA ARG A 436 7.21 4.21 21.52
C ARG A 436 7.05 5.12 22.71
N PHE A 437 6.00 5.90 22.74
CA PHE A 437 5.72 6.88 23.78
C PHE A 437 4.23 7.01 24.04
N GLN A 438 3.87 7.59 25.19
CA GLN A 438 2.49 7.78 25.58
C GLN A 438 2.01 9.17 25.16
N GLY A 439 0.84 9.25 24.52
CA GLY A 439 0.18 10.50 24.20
C GLY A 439 -0.30 11.23 25.47
N ARG A 440 -0.65 12.51 25.33
CA ARG A 440 -1.13 13.38 26.44
C ARG A 440 -2.39 12.88 27.15
N ASP A 441 -3.19 12.04 26.50
CA ASP A 441 -4.38 11.40 27.08
C ASP A 441 -4.02 10.30 28.09
N GLY A 442 -2.76 9.84 28.14
CA GLY A 442 -2.27 8.78 29.01
C GLY A 442 -2.80 7.38 28.68
N GLU A 443 -3.49 7.23 27.55
CA GLU A 443 -4.10 5.97 27.10
C GLU A 443 -3.55 5.51 25.74
N THR A 444 -3.30 6.46 24.83
CA THR A 444 -2.85 6.18 23.46
C THR A 444 -1.34 5.98 23.43
N GLU A 445 -0.90 4.80 23.03
CA GLU A 445 0.50 4.54 22.76
C GLU A 445 0.83 4.85 21.28
N LEU A 446 1.80 5.72 21.07
CA LEU A 446 2.21 6.26 19.78
C LEU A 446 3.59 5.71 19.38
N SER A 447 3.86 5.67 18.09
CA SER A 447 5.18 5.30 17.54
C SER A 447 5.77 6.47 16.76
N MET A 448 7.06 6.73 16.95
CA MET A 448 7.80 7.71 16.17
C MET A 448 9.15 7.16 15.71
N SER A 449 9.62 7.72 14.63
CA SER A 449 10.95 7.51 14.06
C SER A 449 11.73 8.82 14.14
N VAL A 450 13.00 8.73 14.53
CA VAL A 450 13.85 9.90 14.69
C VAL A 450 15.20 9.65 14.05
N LEU A 451 15.65 10.60 13.24
CA LEU A 451 16.99 10.66 12.69
C LEU A 451 17.75 11.87 13.27
N TYR A 452 18.94 11.63 13.78
CA TYR A 452 19.79 12.66 14.36
C TYR A 452 20.95 13.03 13.44
N PRO A 453 21.45 14.27 13.48
CA PRO A 453 22.62 14.66 12.73
C PRO A 453 23.87 13.89 13.19
N PRO A 454 24.87 13.68 12.30
CA PRO A 454 26.13 13.05 12.66
C PRO A 454 26.79 13.75 13.85
N GLY A 455 27.19 12.97 14.86
CA GLY A 455 27.77 13.51 16.07
C GLY A 455 26.82 14.32 16.94
N PHE A 456 25.54 13.97 16.92
CA PHE A 456 24.50 14.60 17.74
C PHE A 456 24.91 14.73 19.19
N ASP A 457 24.81 15.95 19.73
CA ASP A 457 25.15 16.31 21.10
C ASP A 457 23.90 16.87 21.81
N ARG A 458 23.39 16.15 22.78
CA ARG A 458 22.19 16.50 23.55
C ARG A 458 22.29 17.84 24.31
N SER A 459 23.48 18.37 24.47
CA SER A 459 23.72 19.68 25.12
C SER A 459 23.63 20.87 24.15
N ARG A 460 23.48 20.60 22.85
CA ARG A 460 23.31 21.60 21.78
C ARG A 460 21.87 21.58 21.31
N GLU A 461 21.42 22.68 20.73
CA GLU A 461 20.07 22.79 20.16
C GLU A 461 20.13 22.73 18.64
N TYR A 462 19.35 21.80 18.04
CA TYR A 462 19.25 21.58 16.61
C TYR A 462 17.85 21.91 16.11
N PRO A 463 17.71 22.56 14.94
CA PRO A 463 16.41 22.75 14.32
C PRO A 463 15.80 21.38 13.97
N VAL A 464 14.47 21.32 14.01
CA VAL A 464 13.70 20.09 13.80
C VAL A 464 12.90 20.18 12.52
N VAL A 465 12.86 19.11 11.74
CA VAL A 465 11.95 18.95 10.63
C VAL A 465 11.01 17.77 10.92
N VAL A 466 9.71 18.03 10.90
CA VAL A 466 8.67 17.02 11.05
C VAL A 466 8.14 16.63 9.68
N PHE A 467 8.15 15.36 9.37
CA PHE A 467 7.50 14.82 8.19
C PHE A 467 6.14 14.24 8.56
N PHE A 468 5.12 14.67 7.84
CA PHE A 468 3.78 14.10 7.89
C PHE A 468 3.56 13.19 6.68
N HIS A 469 3.28 11.90 6.91
CA HIS A 469 2.98 10.98 5.83
C HIS A 469 1.63 11.27 5.15
N GLY A 470 1.49 10.89 3.89
CA GLY A 470 0.26 11.05 3.11
C GLY A 470 -0.80 9.98 3.42
N ALA A 471 -1.93 10.05 2.72
CA ALA A 471 -3.07 9.15 2.78
C ALA A 471 -3.82 9.09 4.13
N GLY A 472 -3.26 9.56 5.23
CA GLY A 472 -3.81 9.47 6.58
C GLY A 472 -3.81 8.04 7.12
N SER A 473 -4.68 7.16 6.61
CA SER A 473 -4.73 5.74 6.99
C SER A 473 -3.60 4.93 6.35
N LEU A 474 -2.38 5.19 6.79
CA LEU A 474 -1.15 4.52 6.38
C LEU A 474 -0.28 4.29 7.62
N GLN A 475 0.55 3.26 7.65
CA GLN A 475 1.64 3.10 8.61
C GLN A 475 2.96 3.48 7.92
N ASN A 476 3.73 4.42 8.50
CA ASN A 476 5.04 4.81 7.97
C ASN A 476 6.17 4.59 8.98
N VAL A 477 5.86 4.54 10.26
CA VAL A 477 6.82 4.26 11.33
C VAL A 477 6.86 2.76 11.61
N TYR A 478 7.91 2.08 11.15
CA TYR A 478 8.14 0.65 11.36
C TYR A 478 9.64 0.31 11.28
N LYS A 479 10.04 -0.86 11.79
CA LYS A 479 11.45 -1.28 11.79
C LYS A 479 11.90 -1.74 10.41
N GLY A 480 11.97 -0.78 9.48
CA GLY A 480 12.28 -1.07 8.07
C GLY A 480 12.53 0.17 7.23
N TRP A 481 12.98 -0.06 6.01
CA TRP A 481 13.12 0.97 4.98
C TRP A 481 11.73 1.34 4.44
N SER A 482 11.40 2.64 4.37
CA SER A 482 10.12 3.09 3.86
C SER A 482 9.92 2.68 2.40
N ASN A 483 8.81 1.99 2.14
CA ASN A 483 8.46 1.56 0.79
C ASN A 483 7.77 2.67 -0.01
N ASN A 484 6.91 3.42 0.65
CA ASN A 484 6.11 4.46 0.01
C ASN A 484 6.88 5.77 -0.08
N TYR A 485 7.74 6.02 0.90
CA TYR A 485 8.47 7.27 1.11
C TYR A 485 9.98 7.08 1.09
N TRP A 486 10.51 6.23 0.17
CA TRP A 486 11.93 5.98 0.07
C TRP A 486 12.75 7.21 -0.33
N ARG A 487 12.15 8.14 -1.11
CA ARG A 487 12.78 9.41 -1.47
C ARG A 487 12.85 10.34 -0.28
N GLU A 488 11.73 10.44 0.45
CA GLU A 488 11.63 11.19 1.69
C GLU A 488 12.61 10.65 2.72
N TYR A 489 12.69 9.33 2.88
CA TYR A 489 13.64 8.71 3.80
C TYR A 489 15.09 9.09 3.48
N MET A 490 15.50 9.07 2.22
CA MET A 490 16.83 9.54 1.81
C MET A 490 17.00 11.05 2.00
N PHE A 491 15.95 11.83 1.77
CA PHE A 491 15.95 13.27 2.03
C PHE A 491 16.07 13.58 3.53
N HIS A 492 15.45 12.78 4.40
CA HIS A 492 15.66 12.88 5.85
C HIS A 492 17.12 12.66 6.22
N GLN A 493 17.77 11.68 5.63
CA GLN A 493 19.21 11.45 5.80
C GLN A 493 20.02 12.68 5.33
N PHE A 494 19.67 13.26 4.18
CA PHE A 494 20.31 14.49 3.68
C PHE A 494 20.10 15.67 4.64
N LEU A 495 18.92 15.85 5.22
CA LEU A 495 18.65 16.89 6.21
C LEU A 495 19.51 16.72 7.47
N THR A 496 19.73 15.49 7.92
CA THR A 496 20.60 15.26 9.08
C THR A 496 22.04 15.71 8.85
N LEU A 497 22.58 15.54 7.62
CA LEU A 497 23.90 16.04 7.26
C LEU A 497 24.01 17.57 7.35
N HIS A 498 22.87 18.25 7.18
CA HIS A 498 22.77 19.70 7.32
C HIS A 498 22.35 20.11 8.73
N GLY A 499 22.45 19.20 9.71
CA GLY A 499 22.29 19.53 11.13
C GLY A 499 20.85 19.65 11.60
N TYR A 500 19.89 19.04 10.92
CA TYR A 500 18.50 18.91 11.37
C TYR A 500 18.29 17.61 12.14
N VAL A 501 17.46 17.64 13.16
CA VAL A 501 16.79 16.44 13.68
C VAL A 501 15.51 16.23 12.85
N VAL A 502 15.30 15.02 12.36
CA VAL A 502 14.08 14.70 11.57
C VAL A 502 13.22 13.76 12.37
N VAL A 503 11.92 14.07 12.46
CA VAL A 503 10.93 13.33 13.25
C VAL A 503 9.74 12.94 12.37
N GLU A 504 9.34 11.69 12.46
CA GLU A 504 8.10 11.16 11.90
C GLU A 504 7.26 10.53 13.02
N VAL A 505 5.97 10.78 13.04
CA VAL A 505 5.04 10.15 13.99
C VAL A 505 3.94 9.43 13.21
N ASP A 506 3.67 8.17 13.54
CA ASP A 506 2.42 7.54 13.19
C ASP A 506 1.35 8.06 14.16
N PHE A 507 0.68 9.11 13.73
CA PHE A 507 -0.37 9.78 14.48
C PHE A 507 -1.69 9.00 14.41
N ARG A 508 -2.64 9.26 15.30
CA ARG A 508 -4.01 8.76 15.19
C ARG A 508 -4.58 9.08 13.80
N HIS A 509 -5.14 8.13 13.15
CA HIS A 509 -5.51 7.94 11.76
C HIS A 509 -4.65 6.89 11.06
N SER A 510 -3.39 6.71 11.46
CA SER A 510 -2.51 5.67 10.90
C SER A 510 -3.09 4.26 11.12
N THR A 511 -2.72 3.33 10.24
CA THR A 511 -3.10 1.91 10.35
C THR A 511 -2.06 1.12 11.14
N GLY A 512 -2.44 -0.07 11.65
CA GLY A 512 -1.53 -0.95 12.37
C GLY A 512 -1.62 -0.85 13.89
N TYR A 513 -2.48 0.03 14.41
CA TYR A 513 -2.63 0.35 15.83
C TYR A 513 -4.07 0.13 16.34
N GLY A 514 -4.86 -0.64 15.62
CA GLY A 514 -6.25 -0.93 15.94
C GLY A 514 -7.26 0.10 15.41
N ARG A 515 -8.53 -0.29 15.52
CA ARG A 515 -9.68 0.47 14.98
C ARG A 515 -9.79 1.84 15.63
N LYS A 516 -9.79 1.92 16.96
CA LYS A 516 -9.96 3.18 17.69
C LYS A 516 -8.92 4.22 17.30
N PHE A 517 -7.65 3.83 17.26
CA PHE A 517 -6.54 4.69 16.86
C PHE A 517 -6.76 5.30 15.46
N ARG A 518 -7.22 4.48 14.51
CA ARG A 518 -7.51 4.94 13.14
C ARG A 518 -8.74 5.83 13.08
N GLU A 519 -9.79 5.54 13.86
CA GLU A 519 -11.10 6.19 13.78
C GLU A 519 -11.23 7.46 14.63
N ASP A 520 -10.32 7.74 15.56
CA ASP A 520 -10.40 8.89 16.46
C ASP A 520 -10.51 10.24 15.72
N VAL A 521 -10.01 10.33 14.48
CA VAL A 521 -10.12 11.52 13.62
C VAL A 521 -11.50 11.68 12.94
N THR A 522 -12.45 10.78 13.21
CA THR A 522 -13.80 10.88 12.65
C THR A 522 -14.43 12.21 13.00
N ASN A 523 -14.97 12.88 11.99
CA ASN A 523 -15.57 14.20 12.04
C ASN A 523 -14.59 15.37 12.30
N TRP A 524 -13.31 15.14 12.56
CA TRP A 524 -12.31 16.19 12.73
C TRP A 524 -10.89 15.73 12.37
N MET A 525 -10.57 15.74 11.11
CA MET A 525 -9.21 15.48 10.64
C MET A 525 -8.30 16.69 10.92
N GLY A 526 -7.06 16.42 11.32
CA GLY A 526 -6.04 17.41 11.66
C GLY A 526 -5.83 17.62 13.16
N LYS A 527 -6.85 17.41 13.99
CA LYS A 527 -6.76 17.67 15.44
C LYS A 527 -5.81 16.70 16.14
N TYR A 528 -6.18 15.42 16.14
CA TYR A 528 -5.44 14.41 16.89
C TYR A 528 -4.07 14.14 16.27
N GLU A 529 -3.97 14.23 14.96
CA GLU A 529 -2.70 14.10 14.24
C GLU A 529 -1.70 15.18 14.67
N THR A 530 -2.17 16.42 14.86
CA THR A 530 -1.35 17.54 15.37
C THR A 530 -0.98 17.32 16.84
N GLU A 531 -1.97 16.98 17.69
CA GLU A 531 -1.74 16.73 19.12
C GLU A 531 -0.70 15.62 19.34
N ASP A 532 -0.83 14.49 18.64
CA ASP A 532 0.08 13.34 18.73
C ASP A 532 1.51 13.70 18.29
N THR A 533 1.63 14.52 17.25
CA THR A 533 2.94 14.98 16.77
C THR A 533 3.61 15.93 17.77
N VAL A 534 2.83 16.86 18.37
CA VAL A 534 3.33 17.74 19.42
C VAL A 534 3.77 16.94 20.64
N ASP A 535 3.01 15.92 21.03
CA ASP A 535 3.37 15.02 22.15
C ASP A 535 4.70 14.30 21.87
N GLY A 536 4.94 13.87 20.63
CA GLY A 536 6.22 13.28 20.23
C GLY A 536 7.39 14.27 20.35
N LEU A 537 7.20 15.52 19.92
CA LEU A 537 8.22 16.57 20.05
C LEU A 537 8.52 16.90 21.52
N ASP A 538 7.47 17.01 22.34
CA ASP A 538 7.62 17.28 23.78
C ASP A 538 8.31 16.13 24.48
N TRP A 539 7.94 14.89 24.16
CA TRP A 539 8.60 13.69 24.69
C TRP A 539 10.09 13.65 24.35
N LEU A 540 10.46 13.93 23.08
CA LEU A 540 11.87 13.98 22.66
C LEU A 540 12.64 15.10 23.38
N HIS A 541 12.05 16.28 23.49
CA HIS A 541 12.69 17.39 24.18
C HIS A 541 12.96 17.06 25.66
N GLU A 542 12.02 16.41 26.33
CA GLU A 542 12.14 16.05 27.76
C GLU A 542 13.10 14.88 28.00
N HIS A 543 13.05 13.83 27.16
CA HIS A 543 13.75 12.57 27.43
C HIS A 543 15.08 12.45 26.70
N VAL A 544 15.23 13.10 25.53
CA VAL A 544 16.45 13.06 24.73
C VAL A 544 17.22 14.39 24.86
N GLY A 545 16.54 15.51 24.73
CA GLY A 545 17.15 16.84 24.65
C GLY A 545 17.76 17.14 23.28
N GLY A 546 18.36 18.31 23.13
CA GLY A 546 19.02 18.70 21.88
C GLY A 546 18.11 19.21 20.78
N LEU A 547 16.82 19.38 21.02
CA LEU A 547 15.85 19.91 20.05
C LEU A 547 15.57 21.39 20.34
N ASP A 548 15.70 22.25 19.32
CA ASP A 548 15.22 23.62 19.37
C ASP A 548 13.75 23.70 18.95
N LEU A 549 12.87 23.67 19.91
CA LEU A 549 11.43 23.74 19.69
C LEU A 549 10.92 25.13 19.23
N ASN A 550 11.81 26.14 19.10
CA ASN A 550 11.52 27.41 18.45
C ASN A 550 11.91 27.44 16.96
N ARG A 551 12.46 26.35 16.44
CA ARG A 551 12.88 26.18 15.05
C ARG A 551 12.41 24.85 14.50
N VAL A 552 11.09 24.65 14.45
CA VAL A 552 10.45 23.43 13.94
C VAL A 552 9.78 23.74 12.60
N GLY A 553 10.23 23.06 11.56
CA GLY A 553 9.57 23.04 10.25
C GLY A 553 8.72 21.80 10.07
N SER A 554 7.67 21.89 9.27
CA SER A 554 6.81 20.75 8.90
C SER A 554 6.74 20.58 7.38
N TYR A 555 6.72 19.36 6.90
CA TYR A 555 6.45 19.10 5.49
C TYR A 555 5.77 17.75 5.25
N GLY A 556 5.18 17.60 4.09
CA GLY A 556 4.58 16.36 3.63
C GLY A 556 3.79 16.53 2.36
N GLY A 557 3.39 15.41 1.75
CA GLY A 557 2.63 15.36 0.51
C GLY A 557 1.19 14.91 0.72
N SER A 558 0.24 15.45 -0.10
CA SER A 558 -1.15 15.03 -0.07
C SER A 558 -1.80 15.27 1.30
N TYR A 559 -2.20 14.21 2.01
CA TYR A 559 -2.64 14.32 3.41
C TYR A 559 -1.54 14.92 4.30
N GLY A 560 -0.28 14.56 4.08
CA GLY A 560 0.85 15.15 4.80
C GLY A 560 1.03 16.64 4.53
N GLY A 561 0.76 17.10 3.30
CA GLY A 561 0.72 18.53 2.96
C GLY A 561 -0.43 19.27 3.64
N PHE A 562 -1.60 18.61 3.72
CA PHE A 562 -2.71 19.08 4.54
C PHE A 562 -2.27 19.25 6.00
N MET A 563 -1.61 18.22 6.56
CA MET A 563 -1.14 18.25 7.96
C MET A 563 -0.08 19.32 8.21
N ALA A 564 0.86 19.53 7.29
CA ALA A 564 1.86 20.58 7.42
C ALA A 564 1.21 21.97 7.55
N LEU A 565 0.20 22.27 6.72
CA LEU A 565 -0.55 23.53 6.82
C LEU A 565 -1.44 23.59 8.07
N TYR A 566 -2.12 22.51 8.38
CA TYR A 566 -3.05 22.44 9.51
C TYR A 566 -2.31 22.60 10.84
N ALA A 567 -1.27 21.81 11.07
CA ALA A 567 -0.48 21.84 12.30
C ALA A 567 0.18 23.22 12.52
N THR A 568 0.73 23.83 11.47
CA THR A 568 1.34 25.16 11.56
C THR A 568 0.32 26.25 11.88
N SER A 569 -0.93 26.11 11.41
CA SER A 569 -2.01 27.03 11.76
C SER A 569 -2.56 26.79 13.16
N ALA A 570 -2.69 25.52 13.57
CA ALA A 570 -3.31 25.14 14.85
C ALA A 570 -2.35 25.33 16.04
N GLU A 571 -1.05 25.06 15.83
CA GLU A 571 0.00 25.14 16.86
C GLU A 571 1.15 26.07 16.41
N PRO A 572 0.88 27.37 16.19
CA PRO A 572 1.86 28.31 15.66
C PRO A 572 3.03 28.61 16.60
N GLU A 573 2.92 28.26 17.87
CA GLU A 573 4.01 28.38 18.84
C GLU A 573 4.93 27.15 18.79
N ARG A 574 4.58 26.13 18.02
CA ARG A 574 5.35 24.89 17.86
C ARG A 574 5.92 24.74 16.45
N PHE A 575 5.16 25.09 15.40
CA PHE A 575 5.58 24.96 14.00
C PHE A 575 5.83 26.35 13.40
N HIS A 576 7.02 26.55 12.83
CA HIS A 576 7.54 27.86 12.43
C HIS A 576 7.73 28.02 10.91
N ALA A 577 7.58 26.94 10.14
CA ALA A 577 7.61 26.94 8.69
C ALA A 577 6.87 25.70 8.16
N ALA A 578 6.08 25.85 7.08
CA ALA A 578 5.35 24.75 6.47
C ALA A 578 5.67 24.61 4.97
N ALA A 579 6.10 23.42 4.52
CA ALA A 579 6.22 23.08 3.11
C ALA A 579 5.15 22.06 2.74
N ALA A 580 4.16 22.47 1.95
CA ALA A 580 2.97 21.70 1.63
C ALA A 580 2.99 21.24 0.16
N LEU A 581 3.15 19.95 -0.05
CA LEU A 581 3.23 19.32 -1.36
C LEU A 581 1.85 18.78 -1.73
N ARG A 582 1.26 19.26 -2.85
CA ARG A 582 -0.02 18.77 -3.38
C ARG A 582 -1.09 18.57 -2.29
N ALA A 583 -1.23 19.59 -1.42
CA ALA A 583 -2.00 19.51 -0.19
C ALA A 583 -3.51 19.59 -0.43
N VAL A 584 -4.28 18.83 0.33
CA VAL A 584 -5.73 19.06 0.48
C VAL A 584 -5.92 20.24 1.40
N THR A 585 -6.29 21.40 0.86
CA THR A 585 -6.55 22.61 1.65
C THR A 585 -8.02 22.80 1.97
N ASN A 586 -8.89 22.19 1.14
CA ASN A 586 -10.34 22.27 1.28
C ASN A 586 -10.97 20.87 1.11
N TRP A 587 -11.37 20.27 2.20
CA TRP A 587 -11.99 18.94 2.19
C TRP A 587 -13.30 18.86 1.39
N ARG A 588 -14.00 19.98 1.16
CA ARG A 588 -15.17 20.01 0.26
C ARG A 588 -14.77 19.75 -1.19
N ASN A 589 -13.65 20.33 -1.66
CA ASN A 589 -13.13 20.02 -2.99
C ASN A 589 -12.81 18.55 -3.11
N TYR A 590 -12.14 18.00 -2.10
CA TYR A 590 -11.74 16.60 -2.08
C TYR A 590 -12.95 15.65 -1.99
N TYR A 591 -14.03 16.03 -1.28
CA TYR A 591 -15.27 15.26 -1.26
C TYR A 591 -15.87 15.10 -2.66
N TYR A 592 -15.93 16.17 -3.43
CA TYR A 592 -16.48 16.08 -4.80
C TYR A 592 -15.59 15.31 -5.77
N ALA A 593 -14.28 15.25 -5.52
CA ALA A 593 -13.34 14.43 -6.26
C ALA A 593 -13.32 12.95 -5.79
N ASN A 594 -13.29 12.75 -4.47
CA ASN A 594 -13.10 11.44 -3.83
C ASN A 594 -14.09 11.19 -2.68
N PRO A 595 -15.40 11.09 -2.96
CA PRO A 595 -16.42 10.90 -1.92
C PRO A 595 -16.26 9.59 -1.14
N TRP A 596 -15.66 8.58 -1.75
CA TRP A 596 -15.37 7.29 -1.13
C TRP A 596 -14.34 7.37 0.02
N TYR A 597 -13.46 8.38 -0.02
CA TYR A 597 -12.49 8.64 1.04
C TYR A 597 -13.10 9.54 2.14
N THR A 598 -13.76 10.62 1.73
CA THR A 598 -14.15 11.71 2.61
C THR A 598 -15.45 11.41 3.37
N LYS A 599 -16.44 10.80 2.70
CA LYS A 599 -17.73 10.50 3.30
C LYS A 599 -17.64 9.60 4.55
N PRO A 600 -16.84 8.53 4.59
CA PRO A 600 -16.68 7.73 5.79
C PRO A 600 -16.13 8.50 7.00
N ARG A 601 -15.31 9.52 6.75
CA ARG A 601 -14.62 10.32 7.78
C ARG A 601 -15.40 11.54 8.24
N LEU A 602 -15.97 12.30 7.32
CA LEU A 602 -16.59 13.61 7.60
C LEU A 602 -18.11 13.67 7.32
N GLY A 603 -18.71 12.63 6.75
CA GLY A 603 -20.07 12.67 6.24
C GLY A 603 -20.17 13.41 4.90
N THR A 604 -21.29 14.07 4.65
CA THR A 604 -21.45 14.94 3.47
C THR A 604 -21.30 16.40 3.84
N PRO A 605 -20.77 17.26 2.94
CA PRO A 605 -20.62 18.70 3.23
C PRO A 605 -21.95 19.42 3.52
N GLU A 606 -23.05 18.91 2.95
CA GLU A 606 -24.38 19.48 3.12
C GLU A 606 -24.97 19.16 4.49
N GLU A 607 -24.75 17.94 4.99
CA GLU A 607 -25.25 17.49 6.31
C GLU A 607 -24.34 17.90 7.45
N ASN A 608 -23.03 18.00 7.21
CA ASN A 608 -22.00 18.21 8.23
C ASN A 608 -21.01 19.32 7.85
N PRO A 609 -21.46 20.56 7.56
CA PRO A 609 -20.58 21.63 7.10
C PRO A 609 -19.45 21.93 8.09
N ASP A 610 -19.71 21.86 9.39
CA ASP A 610 -18.73 22.15 10.46
C ASP A 610 -17.58 21.14 10.49
N HIS A 611 -17.81 19.87 10.11
CA HIS A 611 -16.75 18.85 10.02
C HIS A 611 -15.74 19.21 8.95
N TYR A 612 -16.21 19.77 7.83
CA TYR A 612 -15.39 20.21 6.71
C TYR A 612 -14.63 21.50 7.04
N ASP A 613 -15.31 22.47 7.67
CA ASP A 613 -14.70 23.77 7.99
C ASP A 613 -13.57 23.61 9.01
N ARG A 614 -13.80 22.88 10.10
CA ARG A 614 -12.77 22.66 11.13
C ARG A 614 -11.62 21.77 10.70
N SER A 615 -11.81 20.95 9.65
CA SER A 615 -10.77 20.08 9.10
C SER A 615 -10.01 20.71 7.93
N SER A 616 -10.45 21.84 7.37
CA SER A 616 -9.84 22.44 6.17
C SER A 616 -8.88 23.57 6.51
N PRO A 617 -7.58 23.45 6.19
CA PRO A 617 -6.60 24.55 6.37
C PRO A 617 -7.04 25.87 5.73
N LEU A 618 -7.80 25.79 4.62
CA LEU A 618 -8.34 26.97 3.95
C LEU A 618 -9.17 27.87 4.89
N THR A 619 -9.84 27.28 5.86
CA THR A 619 -10.65 28.03 6.85
C THR A 619 -9.78 28.93 7.72
N PHE A 620 -8.57 28.51 8.02
CA PHE A 620 -7.61 29.18 8.91
C PHE A 620 -6.50 29.90 8.16
N ALA A 621 -6.50 29.89 6.83
CA ALA A 621 -5.42 30.47 6.02
C ALA A 621 -5.15 31.95 6.32
N SER A 622 -6.20 32.72 6.67
CA SER A 622 -6.06 34.15 7.08
C SER A 622 -5.36 34.34 8.42
N GLU A 623 -5.23 33.28 9.22
CA GLU A 623 -4.62 33.29 10.55
C GLU A 623 -3.18 32.75 10.53
N MET A 624 -2.69 32.30 9.38
CA MET A 624 -1.34 31.76 9.20
C MET A 624 -0.30 32.83 9.56
N LYS A 625 0.53 32.55 10.56
CA LYS A 625 1.55 33.45 11.09
C LYS A 625 2.94 33.20 10.52
N HIS A 626 3.18 32.02 9.99
CA HIS A 626 4.50 31.53 9.60
C HIS A 626 4.64 31.39 8.08
N PRO A 627 5.86 31.40 7.56
CA PRO A 627 6.12 31.21 6.14
C PRO A 627 5.61 29.85 5.63
N VAL A 628 5.08 29.88 4.39
CA VAL A 628 4.50 28.72 3.73
C VAL A 628 5.11 28.54 2.34
N LEU A 629 5.56 27.33 2.02
CA LEU A 629 5.94 26.90 0.68
C LEU A 629 4.87 25.95 0.12
N ILE A 630 4.28 26.29 -1.03
CA ILE A 630 3.25 25.48 -1.69
C ILE A 630 3.84 24.92 -2.99
N LEU A 631 3.82 23.60 -3.14
CA LEU A 631 4.35 22.86 -4.29
C LEU A 631 3.23 21.98 -4.86
N HIS A 632 2.84 22.17 -6.16
CA HIS A 632 1.67 21.46 -6.69
C HIS A 632 1.78 21.21 -8.20
N GLY A 633 1.43 19.99 -8.63
CA GLY A 633 1.29 19.64 -10.04
C GLY A 633 0.05 20.27 -10.67
N LEU A 634 0.20 20.92 -11.82
CA LEU A 634 -0.92 21.60 -12.48
C LEU A 634 -2.02 20.63 -12.95
N ILE A 635 -1.62 19.41 -13.33
CA ILE A 635 -2.53 18.36 -13.81
C ILE A 635 -2.74 17.26 -12.77
N ASP A 636 -2.69 17.62 -11.50
CA ASP A 636 -2.99 16.71 -10.39
C ASP A 636 -4.44 16.21 -10.49
N ASP A 637 -4.58 14.89 -10.65
CA ASP A 637 -5.85 14.20 -10.86
C ASP A 637 -6.45 13.59 -9.59
N ASN A 638 -5.79 13.79 -8.44
CA ASN A 638 -6.27 13.36 -7.12
C ASN A 638 -6.66 14.55 -6.25
N VAL A 639 -5.73 15.46 -6.00
CA VAL A 639 -5.98 16.74 -5.32
C VAL A 639 -5.89 17.87 -6.35
N GLY A 640 -7.04 18.43 -6.72
CA GLY A 640 -7.07 19.44 -7.76
C GLY A 640 -6.21 20.67 -7.43
N PHE A 641 -5.50 21.21 -8.43
CA PHE A 641 -4.70 22.44 -8.28
C PHE A 641 -5.48 23.63 -7.72
N GLN A 642 -6.80 23.56 -7.81
CA GLN A 642 -7.74 24.51 -7.19
C GLN A 642 -7.50 24.69 -5.69
N ASP A 643 -7.09 23.66 -4.96
CA ASP A 643 -6.78 23.71 -3.54
C ASP A 643 -5.64 24.69 -3.24
N ALA A 644 -4.54 24.61 -4.01
CA ALA A 644 -3.43 25.56 -3.90
C ALA A 644 -3.84 26.98 -4.25
N VAL A 645 -4.58 27.17 -5.34
CA VAL A 645 -5.05 28.49 -5.78
C VAL A 645 -5.95 29.16 -4.73
N GLN A 646 -6.92 28.43 -4.18
CA GLN A 646 -7.84 28.96 -3.15
C GLN A 646 -7.09 29.34 -1.86
N TYR A 647 -6.10 28.53 -1.46
CA TYR A 647 -5.32 28.78 -0.27
C TYR A 647 -4.45 30.05 -0.43
N ILE A 648 -3.75 30.19 -1.55
CA ILE A 648 -2.93 31.37 -1.88
C ILE A 648 -3.79 32.63 -1.93
N GLU A 649 -4.96 32.58 -2.58
CA GLU A 649 -5.88 33.72 -2.64
C GLU A 649 -6.27 34.20 -1.22
N LYS A 650 -6.49 33.25 -0.29
CA LYS A 650 -6.76 33.58 1.12
C LYS A 650 -5.58 34.25 1.82
N LEU A 651 -4.36 33.79 1.57
CA LEU A 651 -3.14 34.40 2.11
C LEU A 651 -2.99 35.86 1.59
N ILE A 652 -3.20 36.08 0.29
CA ILE A 652 -3.15 37.40 -0.34
C ILE A 652 -4.21 38.31 0.27
N GLN A 653 -5.46 37.86 0.40
CA GLN A 653 -6.56 38.64 1.00
C GLN A 653 -6.31 38.99 2.46
N ALA A 654 -5.61 38.12 3.19
CA ALA A 654 -5.18 38.38 4.57
C ALA A 654 -3.99 39.35 4.67
N GLY A 655 -3.34 39.71 3.57
CA GLY A 655 -2.12 40.53 3.55
C GLY A 655 -0.88 39.75 4.01
N ASN A 656 -0.93 38.42 4.05
CA ASN A 656 0.25 37.62 4.35
C ASN A 656 1.18 37.64 3.13
N ALA A 657 2.43 38.06 3.34
CA ALA A 657 3.46 38.17 2.28
C ALA A 657 4.49 37.01 2.34
N ASP A 658 4.47 36.22 3.40
CA ASP A 658 5.49 35.20 3.65
C ASP A 658 5.05 33.83 3.10
N PHE A 659 4.76 33.79 1.79
CA PHE A 659 4.54 32.53 1.09
C PHE A 659 5.29 32.46 -0.24
N GLU A 660 5.67 31.25 -0.59
CA GLU A 660 6.29 30.91 -1.87
C GLU A 660 5.45 29.82 -2.56
N MET A 661 5.42 29.84 -3.89
CA MET A 661 4.73 28.82 -4.66
C MET A 661 5.54 28.36 -5.85
N MET A 662 5.53 27.04 -6.09
CA MET A 662 5.98 26.43 -7.35
C MET A 662 4.89 25.55 -7.94
N MET A 663 4.58 25.80 -9.19
CA MET A 663 3.65 25.02 -10.00
C MET A 663 4.45 24.16 -10.99
N TYR A 664 4.13 22.85 -11.04
CA TYR A 664 4.76 21.90 -11.96
C TYR A 664 3.81 21.60 -13.11
N PRO A 665 4.05 22.15 -14.32
CA PRO A 665 3.06 22.15 -15.41
C PRO A 665 2.68 20.76 -15.94
N SER A 666 3.61 19.81 -15.94
CA SER A 666 3.43 18.45 -16.48
C SER A 666 3.20 17.38 -15.42
N GLU A 667 3.24 17.75 -14.14
CA GLU A 667 3.17 16.77 -13.05
C GLU A 667 1.75 16.56 -12.53
N ARG A 668 1.49 15.29 -12.19
CA ARG A 668 0.29 14.79 -11.55
C ARG A 668 0.44 14.77 -10.03
N HIS A 669 -0.45 14.03 -9.34
CA HIS A 669 -0.37 13.85 -7.88
C HIS A 669 0.93 13.17 -7.44
N SER A 670 1.33 12.09 -8.12
CA SER A 670 2.67 11.51 -8.00
C SER A 670 3.53 12.04 -9.13
N PHE A 671 4.62 12.71 -8.81
CA PHE A 671 5.57 13.18 -9.80
C PHE A 671 6.23 12.00 -10.52
N THR A 672 6.50 12.18 -11.79
CA THR A 672 7.12 11.14 -12.62
C THR A 672 8.55 11.49 -13.01
N GLU A 673 8.83 12.78 -13.23
CA GLU A 673 10.13 13.22 -13.71
C GLU A 673 11.14 13.35 -12.56
N PRO A 674 12.34 12.72 -12.65
CA PRO A 674 13.40 12.87 -11.66
C PRO A 674 13.80 14.33 -11.39
N THR A 675 13.79 15.15 -12.44
CA THR A 675 14.10 16.58 -12.32
C THR A 675 13.05 17.38 -11.57
N ALA A 676 11.78 16.97 -11.63
CA ALA A 676 10.69 17.57 -10.86
C ALA A 676 10.82 17.21 -9.37
N TRP A 677 11.12 15.94 -9.07
CA TRP A 677 11.42 15.50 -7.70
C TRP A 677 12.61 16.25 -7.11
N TYR A 678 13.72 16.38 -7.87
CA TYR A 678 14.88 17.14 -7.41
C TYR A 678 14.55 18.61 -7.11
N ASP A 679 13.82 19.30 -8.01
CA ASP A 679 13.43 20.70 -7.81
C ASP A 679 12.51 20.87 -6.60
N GLU A 680 11.55 19.93 -6.38
CA GLU A 680 10.65 19.94 -5.24
C GLU A 680 11.44 19.90 -3.92
N TYR A 681 12.33 18.92 -3.76
CA TYR A 681 13.10 18.75 -2.51
C TYR A 681 14.18 19.80 -2.32
N ARG A 682 14.77 20.30 -3.40
CA ARG A 682 15.68 21.45 -3.34
C ARG A 682 15.00 22.69 -2.78
N ARG A 683 13.77 22.97 -3.21
CA ARG A 683 12.99 24.12 -2.70
C ARG A 683 12.61 23.93 -1.23
N ILE A 684 12.26 22.73 -0.82
CA ILE A 684 11.97 22.43 0.59
C ILE A 684 13.23 22.66 1.45
N PHE A 685 14.37 22.17 0.99
CA PHE A 685 15.64 22.37 1.69
C PHE A 685 16.02 23.86 1.81
N GLU A 686 16.02 24.58 0.68
CA GLU A 686 16.32 26.02 0.65
C GLU A 686 15.37 26.84 1.54
N PHE A 687 14.09 26.45 1.56
CA PHE A 687 13.07 27.06 2.40
C PHE A 687 13.35 26.84 3.89
N PHE A 688 13.70 25.65 4.32
CA PHE A 688 14.07 25.39 5.70
C PHE A 688 15.38 26.03 6.10
N GLU A 689 16.40 26.06 5.23
CA GLU A 689 17.63 26.79 5.48
C GLU A 689 17.36 28.27 5.77
N LYS A 690 16.47 28.91 4.97
CA LYS A 690 16.09 30.31 5.09
C LYS A 690 15.32 30.64 6.37
N TYR A 691 14.39 29.78 6.78
CA TYR A 691 13.45 30.13 7.86
C TYR A 691 13.72 29.44 9.20
N LEU A 692 14.55 28.40 9.24
CA LEU A 692 14.87 27.69 10.47
C LEU A 692 16.32 27.89 10.92
N LYS A 693 17.22 28.43 10.06
CA LYS A 693 18.63 28.63 10.41
C LYS A 693 19.10 30.08 10.35
N ASP A 694 18.57 30.89 9.44
CA ASP A 694 18.84 32.32 9.34
C ASP A 694 17.93 33.13 10.31
#